data_58cde93f730ae363f85f2cecd95074ed
#
_entry.id   58cde93f730ae363f85f2cecd95074ed
#
_cell.length_a   1.000
_cell.length_b   1.000
_cell.length_c   1.000
_cell.angle_alpha   90.00
_cell.angle_beta   90.00
_cell.angle_gamma   90.00
#
_symmetry.space_group_name_H-M   'P 1'
#
loop_
_entity.id
_entity.type
_entity.pdbx_description
1 polymer ?
#
loop_
_entity_poly.entity_id
_entity_poly.type
_entity_poly.pdbx_seq_one_letter_code
_entity_poly.pdbx_strand_id
1 'polypeptide(L)'
;GASTHSFELMLATFIFGIALGGLAMRRRADAAPEPVRVLAWVQIAMGLAALATLPVYDLTFSLMETLLKGLARSETGYVLFNLSGAAVAAMVMLPATFCAGMTLPLITAALLRRGAGEAAIGQVYAANTLGAIAGVLLAVHAGLPLLGLKGTLIAGALVDVVLGFVLLRFLNLRFGYAAAACGALFLAVAIGIELDVHKMTAGVFRHGEVGASQDATILFNKDGKTATVHLVKYSDATSLRTNGKSDGSINMNPAGERGTDEITMVLTAALPLALKPGTKSAAVIGIGTGLTTHTLLQSLDIERVETIEIEPAMAEASRGFMPRNSGAFADPRGAILIDDAKSFFSTRNRTYDLIISEPSNPWVSGVSSLFTREFYRRIRNHLNAGGLLVQWIQLYEMDASLVATVLGALGAEFPHYAVFAAGDYDLLIMAGDAPVPLQAQASVFEHPGVAKELWTVHVLTAGDLDARYLGSRATLEPLFASYGMPANSDYAPVLDLNAARHRFMEKSAADVVALLNADVPLLELIERDRSRRAVNPLFRGAYAFDRVENTRLAWYARDFLLRAQPPVPESVPRELQKDLELVKLRLIECRQPRELDVWLHSAMRVAMALNPYLAPDDLAPVWARIMGSACYAGLEDFQRRWIAMFQAVGARNAARMAELAAPLVSAEQPLIADAREYLLLVALTGYVASGDKAKALDLWKAYGAGTRAARPAFRLLRCHAELSTCAEAFRSYAER
;
A
#
# COMPACT_ATOMS: atom_id res chain seq x y z
N GLY A 1 -3.43 6.29 -16.25
CA GLY A 1 -3.45 5.63 -14.96
C GLY A 1 -4.60 6.10 -14.09
N ALA A 2 -4.88 5.37 -13.04
CA ALA A 2 -6.03 5.62 -12.15
C ALA A 2 -5.69 6.59 -10.99
N SER A 3 -4.62 7.40 -11.08
CA SER A 3 -4.26 8.34 -10.02
C SER A 3 -5.09 9.61 -10.06
N THR A 4 -5.25 10.28 -8.91
CA THR A 4 -5.94 11.57 -8.79
C THR A 4 -5.36 12.61 -9.73
N HIS A 5 -4.03 12.72 -9.85
CA HIS A 5 -3.41 13.65 -10.80
C HIS A 5 -3.72 13.34 -12.26
N SER A 6 -3.84 12.06 -12.63
CA SER A 6 -4.28 11.71 -14.00
C SER A 6 -5.72 12.15 -14.25
N PHE A 7 -6.61 12.00 -13.26
CA PHE A 7 -7.98 12.49 -13.33
C PHE A 7 -8.03 14.02 -13.44
N GLU A 8 -7.26 14.73 -12.63
CA GLU A 8 -7.14 16.21 -12.68
C GLU A 8 -6.67 16.69 -14.05
N LEU A 9 -5.64 16.06 -14.63
CA LEU A 9 -5.12 16.38 -15.96
C LEU A 9 -6.16 16.14 -17.06
N MET A 10 -6.91 15.04 -16.98
CA MET A 10 -8.01 14.77 -17.93
C MET A 10 -9.13 15.81 -17.80
N LEU A 11 -9.56 16.13 -16.56
CA LEU A 11 -10.59 17.13 -16.33
C LEU A 11 -10.15 18.54 -16.79
N ALA A 12 -8.92 18.92 -16.46
CA ALA A 12 -8.34 20.19 -16.91
C ALA A 12 -8.29 20.28 -18.44
N THR A 13 -7.88 19.22 -19.13
CA THR A 13 -7.84 19.13 -20.59
C THR A 13 -9.24 19.23 -21.20
N PHE A 14 -10.21 18.56 -20.59
CA PHE A 14 -11.63 18.60 -21.01
C PHE A 14 -12.20 20.02 -20.93
N ILE A 15 -12.03 20.68 -19.78
CA ILE A 15 -12.49 22.07 -19.56
C ILE A 15 -11.74 23.03 -20.49
N PHE A 16 -10.44 22.86 -20.67
CA PHE A 16 -9.63 23.68 -21.58
C PHE A 16 -10.09 23.56 -23.01
N GLY A 17 -10.41 22.35 -23.48
CA GLY A 17 -10.97 22.11 -24.81
C GLY A 17 -12.27 22.86 -25.03
N ILE A 18 -13.22 22.75 -24.10
CA ILE A 18 -14.50 23.48 -24.15
C ILE A 18 -14.26 25.00 -24.17
N ALA A 19 -13.37 25.51 -23.32
CA ALA A 19 -13.06 26.92 -23.28
C ALA A 19 -12.46 27.43 -24.59
N LEU A 20 -11.51 26.70 -25.18
CA LEU A 20 -10.90 27.04 -26.46
C LEU A 20 -11.92 27.03 -27.61
N GLY A 21 -12.80 26.02 -27.65
CA GLY A 21 -13.89 25.95 -28.65
C GLY A 21 -14.85 27.13 -28.55
N GLY A 22 -15.27 27.47 -27.33
CA GLY A 22 -16.11 28.65 -27.06
C GLY A 22 -15.41 29.95 -27.48
N LEU A 23 -14.14 30.10 -27.12
CA LEU A 23 -13.33 31.27 -27.49
C LEU A 23 -13.17 31.39 -29.02
N ALA A 24 -12.93 30.28 -29.72
CA ALA A 24 -12.81 30.27 -31.19
C ALA A 24 -14.12 30.73 -31.88
N MET A 25 -15.28 30.47 -31.27
CA MET A 25 -16.57 30.89 -31.79
C MET A 25 -17.03 32.27 -31.34
N ARG A 26 -16.37 32.93 -30.39
CA ARG A 26 -16.78 34.21 -29.77
C ARG A 26 -17.21 35.30 -30.76
N ARG A 27 -16.50 35.43 -31.87
CA ARG A 27 -16.84 36.41 -32.95
C ARG A 27 -17.33 35.75 -34.22
N ARG A 28 -17.02 34.44 -34.41
CA ARG A 28 -17.34 33.73 -35.64
C ARG A 28 -18.81 33.25 -35.65
N ALA A 29 -19.41 32.96 -34.48
CA ALA A 29 -20.81 32.58 -34.39
C ALA A 29 -21.73 33.71 -34.88
N ASP A 30 -21.44 34.96 -34.51
CA ASP A 30 -22.18 36.14 -34.97
C ASP A 30 -21.95 36.47 -36.44
N ALA A 31 -20.75 36.22 -36.94
CA ALA A 31 -20.37 36.49 -38.33
C ALA A 31 -20.79 35.35 -39.28
N ALA A 32 -21.10 34.15 -38.80
CA ALA A 32 -21.43 33.02 -39.64
C ALA A 32 -22.74 33.25 -40.39
N PRO A 33 -22.81 33.18 -41.74
CA PRO A 33 -24.05 33.38 -42.48
C PRO A 33 -25.18 32.40 -42.08
N GLU A 34 -24.80 31.14 -41.85
CA GLU A 34 -25.71 30.04 -41.49
C GLU A 34 -25.15 29.29 -40.26
N PRO A 35 -25.42 29.78 -39.02
CA PRO A 35 -24.87 29.13 -37.80
C PRO A 35 -25.24 27.65 -37.64
N VAL A 36 -26.45 27.26 -38.08
CA VAL A 36 -26.92 25.87 -38.05
C VAL A 36 -26.11 24.97 -38.97
N ARG A 37 -25.67 25.47 -40.12
CA ARG A 37 -24.80 24.71 -41.03
C ARG A 37 -23.44 24.47 -40.43
N VAL A 38 -22.85 25.51 -39.78
CA VAL A 38 -21.56 25.36 -39.06
C VAL A 38 -21.73 24.38 -37.92
N LEU A 39 -22.82 24.49 -37.14
CA LEU A 39 -23.14 23.56 -36.05
C LEU A 39 -23.21 22.11 -36.54
N ALA A 40 -23.88 21.86 -37.67
CA ALA A 40 -24.01 20.53 -38.26
C ALA A 40 -22.64 19.90 -38.56
N TRP A 41 -21.73 20.65 -39.18
CA TRP A 41 -20.38 20.17 -39.45
C TRP A 41 -19.51 20.02 -38.17
N VAL A 42 -19.69 20.89 -37.17
CA VAL A 42 -19.04 20.76 -35.86
C VAL A 42 -19.48 19.48 -35.13
N GLN A 43 -20.78 19.14 -35.21
CA GLN A 43 -21.28 17.88 -34.63
C GLN A 43 -20.69 16.65 -35.33
N ILE A 44 -20.63 16.64 -36.65
CA ILE A 44 -19.97 15.55 -37.39
C ILE A 44 -18.49 15.45 -37.03
N ALA A 45 -17.79 16.58 -37.00
CA ALA A 45 -16.36 16.61 -36.62
C ALA A 45 -16.12 16.14 -35.18
N MET A 46 -17.02 16.50 -34.23
CA MET A 46 -16.97 16.06 -32.84
C MET A 46 -17.11 14.55 -32.74
N GLY A 47 -18.10 13.96 -33.38
CA GLY A 47 -18.29 12.51 -33.39
C GLY A 47 -17.15 11.76 -34.08
N LEU A 48 -16.59 12.30 -35.18
CA LEU A 48 -15.41 11.70 -35.82
C LEU A 48 -14.15 11.84 -34.95
N ALA A 49 -13.97 12.95 -34.24
CA ALA A 49 -12.87 13.14 -33.29
C ALA A 49 -13.00 12.19 -32.09
N ALA A 50 -14.23 12.00 -31.58
CA ALA A 50 -14.49 11.00 -30.53
C ALA A 50 -14.20 9.59 -31.03
N LEU A 51 -14.59 9.23 -32.24
CA LEU A 51 -14.26 7.91 -32.84
C LEU A 51 -12.75 7.70 -33.00
N ALA A 52 -12.01 8.74 -33.38
CA ALA A 52 -10.56 8.70 -33.52
C ALA A 52 -9.81 8.50 -32.19
N THR A 53 -10.48 8.66 -31.03
CA THR A 53 -9.86 8.37 -29.74
C THR A 53 -9.48 6.90 -29.59
N LEU A 54 -10.21 5.95 -30.22
CA LEU A 54 -9.96 4.52 -30.10
C LEU A 54 -8.55 4.11 -30.61
N PRO A 55 -8.14 4.42 -31.86
CA PRO A 55 -6.78 4.11 -32.30
C PRO A 55 -5.70 4.91 -31.57
N VAL A 56 -5.99 6.15 -31.19
CA VAL A 56 -5.08 6.99 -30.42
C VAL A 56 -4.86 6.42 -29.03
N TYR A 57 -5.88 5.89 -28.39
CA TYR A 57 -5.81 5.27 -27.06
C TYR A 57 -4.85 4.08 -27.05
N ASP A 58 -4.92 3.18 -28.03
CA ASP A 58 -3.98 2.05 -28.14
C ASP A 58 -2.51 2.53 -28.28
N LEU A 59 -2.27 3.59 -29.07
CA LEU A 59 -0.96 4.18 -29.24
C LEU A 59 -0.40 4.75 -27.91
N THR A 60 -1.26 5.23 -27.00
CA THR A 60 -0.80 5.84 -25.73
C THR A 60 -0.06 4.84 -24.83
N PHE A 61 -0.33 3.54 -24.92
CA PHE A 61 0.38 2.52 -24.12
C PHE A 61 1.85 2.46 -24.52
N SER A 62 2.16 2.35 -25.81
CA SER A 62 3.54 2.31 -26.32
C SER A 62 4.29 3.64 -26.09
N LEU A 63 3.59 4.76 -26.22
CA LEU A 63 4.15 6.08 -25.91
C LEU A 63 4.52 6.18 -24.43
N MET A 64 3.64 5.74 -23.54
CA MET A 64 3.87 5.78 -22.09
C MET A 64 5.00 4.84 -21.67
N GLU A 65 5.11 3.65 -22.28
CA GLU A 65 6.23 2.73 -22.07
C GLU A 65 7.57 3.42 -22.37
N THR A 66 7.66 4.05 -23.56
CA THR A 66 8.87 4.76 -24.01
C THR A 66 9.23 5.91 -23.05
N LEU A 67 8.24 6.69 -22.64
CA LEU A 67 8.43 7.79 -21.71
C LEU A 67 8.90 7.31 -20.33
N LEU A 68 8.27 6.30 -19.74
CA LEU A 68 8.63 5.80 -18.41
C LEU A 68 10.00 5.14 -18.37
N LYS A 69 10.42 4.48 -19.46
CA LYS A 69 11.78 3.93 -19.58
C LYS A 69 12.85 5.02 -19.72
N GLY A 70 12.49 6.17 -20.29
CA GLY A 70 13.41 7.30 -20.48
C GLY A 70 13.48 8.28 -19.32
N LEU A 71 12.54 8.26 -18.38
CA LEU A 71 12.45 9.24 -17.30
C LEU A 71 13.16 8.74 -16.03
N ALA A 72 14.03 9.58 -15.47
CA ALA A 72 14.63 9.33 -14.15
C ALA A 72 13.57 9.36 -13.04
N ARG A 73 13.70 8.49 -12.04
CA ARG A 73 12.83 8.41 -10.85
C ARG A 73 13.18 9.52 -9.84
N SER A 74 12.96 10.76 -10.26
CA SER A 74 13.32 11.99 -9.53
C SER A 74 12.19 13.02 -9.57
N GLU A 75 12.32 14.12 -8.84
CA GLU A 75 11.36 15.22 -8.84
C GLU A 75 11.19 15.82 -10.25
N THR A 76 12.29 16.09 -10.94
CA THR A 76 12.25 16.60 -12.32
C THR A 76 11.61 15.59 -13.26
N GLY A 77 11.92 14.29 -13.09
CA GLY A 77 11.30 13.21 -13.85
C GLY A 77 9.80 13.15 -13.62
N TYR A 78 9.33 13.38 -12.38
CA TYR A 78 7.90 13.43 -12.07
C TYR A 78 7.18 14.60 -12.74
N VAL A 79 7.79 15.79 -12.77
CA VAL A 79 7.23 16.94 -13.52
C VAL A 79 7.11 16.63 -15.00
N LEU A 80 8.14 16.03 -15.60
CA LEU A 80 8.12 15.62 -17.01
C LEU A 80 7.07 14.52 -17.28
N PHE A 81 6.92 13.57 -16.36
CA PHE A 81 5.87 12.55 -16.42
C PHE A 81 4.46 13.17 -16.44
N ASN A 82 4.19 14.14 -15.57
CA ASN A 82 2.90 14.84 -15.54
C ASN A 82 2.66 15.67 -16.80
N LEU A 83 3.68 16.38 -17.32
CA LEU A 83 3.58 17.10 -18.59
C LEU A 83 3.29 16.15 -19.77
N SER A 84 3.96 15.00 -19.78
CA SER A 84 3.71 13.95 -20.78
C SER A 84 2.29 13.38 -20.66
N GLY A 85 1.83 13.14 -19.42
CA GLY A 85 0.44 12.73 -19.13
C GLY A 85 -0.59 13.76 -19.61
N ALA A 86 -0.33 15.06 -19.40
CA ALA A 86 -1.17 16.14 -19.91
C ALA A 86 -1.20 16.16 -21.44
N ALA A 87 -0.05 15.94 -22.10
CA ALA A 87 0.02 15.86 -23.56
C ALA A 87 -0.76 14.65 -24.11
N VAL A 88 -0.66 13.49 -23.46
CA VAL A 88 -1.47 12.29 -23.80
C VAL A 88 -2.96 12.57 -23.62
N ALA A 89 -3.37 13.17 -22.51
CA ALA A 89 -4.77 13.55 -22.28
C ALA A 89 -5.27 14.53 -23.34
N ALA A 90 -4.46 15.53 -23.71
CA ALA A 90 -4.77 16.49 -24.75
C ALA A 90 -4.91 15.80 -26.13
N MET A 91 -4.02 14.89 -26.49
CA MET A 91 -4.09 14.15 -27.75
C MET A 91 -5.39 13.34 -27.88
N VAL A 92 -5.85 12.72 -26.77
CA VAL A 92 -7.06 11.91 -26.75
C VAL A 92 -8.33 12.75 -26.69
N MET A 93 -8.37 13.78 -25.83
CA MET A 93 -9.61 14.46 -25.46
C MET A 93 -9.83 15.80 -26.17
N LEU A 94 -8.76 16.56 -26.43
CA LEU A 94 -8.86 17.96 -26.89
C LEU A 94 -9.61 18.11 -28.21
N PRO A 95 -9.45 17.25 -29.25
CA PRO A 95 -10.15 17.44 -30.51
C PRO A 95 -11.69 17.41 -30.39
N ALA A 96 -12.21 16.42 -29.66
CA ALA A 96 -13.65 16.28 -29.46
C ALA A 96 -14.20 17.39 -28.54
N THR A 97 -13.51 17.71 -27.43
CA THR A 97 -13.97 18.74 -26.49
C THR A 97 -13.88 20.15 -27.05
N PHE A 98 -12.92 20.42 -27.94
CA PHE A 98 -12.85 21.68 -28.69
C PHE A 98 -14.11 21.86 -29.56
N CYS A 99 -14.52 20.83 -30.29
CA CYS A 99 -15.78 20.84 -31.05
C CYS A 99 -16.99 21.02 -30.13
N ALA A 100 -17.05 20.32 -29.01
CA ALA A 100 -18.11 20.48 -28.02
C ALA A 100 -18.25 21.92 -27.52
N GLY A 101 -17.10 22.59 -27.23
CA GLY A 101 -17.09 23.99 -26.83
C GLY A 101 -17.64 24.97 -27.86
N MET A 102 -17.64 24.60 -29.15
CA MET A 102 -18.20 25.43 -30.23
C MET A 102 -19.74 25.36 -30.30
N THR A 103 -20.36 24.33 -29.77
CA THR A 103 -21.80 24.03 -29.97
C THR A 103 -22.70 25.06 -29.30
N LEU A 104 -22.48 25.40 -28.02
CA LEU A 104 -23.35 26.35 -27.29
C LEU A 104 -23.41 27.76 -27.94
N PRO A 105 -22.26 28.39 -28.29
CA PRO A 105 -22.28 29.67 -29.00
C PRO A 105 -23.07 29.61 -30.35
N LEU A 106 -22.90 28.52 -31.10
CA LEU A 106 -23.58 28.35 -32.39
C LEU A 106 -25.07 28.14 -32.24
N ILE A 107 -25.52 27.33 -31.28
CA ILE A 107 -26.94 27.10 -30.97
C ILE A 107 -27.57 28.43 -30.53
N THR A 108 -26.92 29.15 -29.61
CA THR A 108 -27.40 30.43 -29.12
C THR A 108 -27.54 31.45 -30.26
N ALA A 109 -26.52 31.61 -31.11
CA ALA A 109 -26.55 32.50 -32.25
C ALA A 109 -27.68 32.12 -33.26
N ALA A 110 -27.89 30.82 -33.50
CA ALA A 110 -28.93 30.33 -34.36
C ALA A 110 -30.36 30.64 -33.86
N LEU A 111 -30.60 30.52 -32.55
CA LEU A 111 -31.89 30.81 -31.90
C LEU A 111 -32.17 32.31 -31.83
N LEU A 112 -31.18 33.11 -31.46
CA LEU A 112 -31.33 34.57 -31.44
C LEU A 112 -31.68 35.13 -32.82
N ARG A 113 -31.04 34.67 -33.88
CA ARG A 113 -31.35 35.06 -35.26
C ARG A 113 -32.77 34.64 -35.72
N ARG A 114 -33.32 33.60 -35.12
CA ARG A 114 -34.71 33.17 -35.36
C ARG A 114 -35.74 33.93 -34.54
N GLY A 115 -35.29 34.94 -33.76
CA GLY A 115 -36.17 35.80 -32.97
C GLY A 115 -36.61 35.19 -31.64
N ALA A 116 -35.92 34.19 -31.14
CA ALA A 116 -36.24 33.53 -29.87
C ALA A 116 -36.02 34.39 -28.59
N GLY A 117 -35.42 35.60 -28.76
CA GLY A 117 -35.15 36.51 -27.66
C GLY A 117 -34.09 36.02 -26.65
N GLU A 118 -33.79 36.83 -25.65
CA GLU A 118 -32.73 36.51 -24.65
C GLU A 118 -33.07 35.30 -23.79
N ALA A 119 -34.36 34.96 -23.60
CA ALA A 119 -34.80 33.78 -22.89
C ALA A 119 -34.25 32.46 -23.49
N ALA A 120 -33.90 32.46 -24.77
CA ALA A 120 -33.29 31.30 -25.46
C ALA A 120 -31.94 30.94 -24.84
N ILE A 121 -31.17 31.92 -24.30
CA ILE A 121 -29.88 31.67 -23.64
C ILE A 121 -30.08 30.75 -22.43
N GLY A 122 -31.02 31.09 -21.54
CA GLY A 122 -31.38 30.26 -20.39
C GLY A 122 -31.86 28.87 -20.74
N GLN A 123 -32.69 28.75 -21.81
CA GLN A 123 -33.21 27.47 -22.32
C GLN A 123 -32.08 26.58 -22.85
N VAL A 124 -31.11 27.11 -23.57
CA VAL A 124 -29.95 26.37 -24.08
C VAL A 124 -29.10 25.85 -22.92
N TYR A 125 -28.80 26.68 -21.91
CA TYR A 125 -28.06 26.24 -20.72
C TYR A 125 -28.81 25.16 -19.93
N ALA A 126 -30.12 25.32 -19.72
CA ALA A 126 -30.94 24.31 -19.05
C ALA A 126 -30.95 22.98 -19.80
N ALA A 127 -31.16 23.01 -21.13
CA ALA A 127 -31.12 21.82 -21.96
C ALA A 127 -29.74 21.12 -21.94
N ASN A 128 -28.67 21.91 -22.03
CA ASN A 128 -27.30 21.39 -21.93
C ASN A 128 -27.04 20.69 -20.57
N THR A 129 -27.48 21.30 -19.47
CA THR A 129 -27.30 20.73 -18.12
C THR A 129 -28.12 19.44 -17.95
N LEU A 130 -29.38 19.43 -18.37
CA LEU A 130 -30.23 18.23 -18.34
C LEU A 130 -29.66 17.12 -19.23
N GLY A 131 -29.16 17.48 -20.43
CA GLY A 131 -28.53 16.55 -21.35
C GLY A 131 -27.22 15.96 -20.77
N ALA A 132 -26.40 16.77 -20.10
CA ALA A 132 -25.18 16.29 -19.45
C ALA A 132 -25.51 15.30 -18.33
N ILE A 133 -26.51 15.59 -17.48
CA ILE A 133 -26.95 14.67 -16.41
C ILE A 133 -27.46 13.36 -17.00
N ALA A 134 -28.34 13.44 -17.99
CA ALA A 134 -28.89 12.25 -18.65
C ALA A 134 -27.82 11.43 -19.36
N GLY A 135 -26.86 12.10 -20.02
CA GLY A 135 -25.72 11.47 -20.69
C GLY A 135 -24.84 10.68 -19.75
N VAL A 136 -24.47 11.27 -18.59
CA VAL A 136 -23.68 10.59 -17.57
C VAL A 136 -24.42 9.36 -17.02
N LEU A 137 -25.71 9.51 -16.66
CA LEU A 137 -26.52 8.40 -16.15
C LEU A 137 -26.63 7.26 -17.17
N LEU A 138 -26.88 7.57 -18.44
CA LEU A 138 -26.95 6.57 -19.51
C LEU A 138 -25.57 5.90 -19.76
N ALA A 139 -24.49 6.67 -19.80
CA ALA A 139 -23.16 6.12 -20.03
C ALA A 139 -22.74 5.16 -18.90
N VAL A 140 -22.92 5.57 -17.62
CA VAL A 140 -22.46 4.79 -16.46
C VAL A 140 -23.37 3.59 -16.19
N HIS A 141 -24.69 3.73 -16.30
CA HIS A 141 -25.62 2.67 -15.90
C HIS A 141 -26.09 1.75 -17.05
N ALA A 142 -25.94 2.18 -18.29
CA ALA A 142 -26.32 1.38 -19.46
C ALA A 142 -25.16 1.21 -20.45
N GLY A 143 -24.47 2.27 -20.83
CA GLY A 143 -23.40 2.24 -21.84
C GLY A 143 -22.27 1.31 -21.42
N LEU A 144 -21.54 1.63 -20.37
CA LEU A 144 -20.40 0.82 -19.91
C LEU A 144 -20.77 -0.63 -19.57
N PRO A 145 -21.83 -0.92 -18.78
CA PRO A 145 -22.17 -2.30 -18.45
C PRO A 145 -22.65 -3.16 -19.62
N LEU A 146 -23.33 -2.56 -20.62
CA LEU A 146 -23.94 -3.30 -21.74
C LEU A 146 -23.09 -3.32 -23.01
N LEU A 147 -22.40 -2.22 -23.31
CA LEU A 147 -21.64 -2.04 -24.54
C LEU A 147 -20.11 -2.05 -24.33
N GLY A 148 -19.65 -1.96 -23.10
CA GLY A 148 -18.25 -1.77 -22.74
C GLY A 148 -17.73 -0.38 -23.14
N LEU A 149 -16.44 -0.13 -22.92
CA LEU A 149 -15.80 1.16 -23.22
C LEU A 149 -15.85 1.48 -24.73
N LYS A 150 -15.45 0.54 -25.58
CA LYS A 150 -15.44 0.69 -27.04
C LYS A 150 -16.85 0.97 -27.58
N GLY A 151 -17.82 0.15 -27.20
CA GLY A 151 -19.18 0.28 -27.66
C GLY A 151 -19.85 1.59 -27.23
N THR A 152 -19.59 2.04 -26.00
CA THR A 152 -20.10 3.31 -25.47
C THR A 152 -19.51 4.52 -26.22
N LEU A 153 -18.21 4.51 -26.53
CA LEU A 153 -17.57 5.55 -27.34
C LEU A 153 -18.15 5.60 -28.77
N ILE A 154 -18.32 4.45 -29.42
CA ILE A 154 -18.92 4.35 -30.76
C ILE A 154 -20.34 4.86 -30.73
N ALA A 155 -21.15 4.47 -29.74
CA ALA A 155 -22.55 4.92 -29.63
C ALA A 155 -22.66 6.45 -29.43
N GLY A 156 -21.85 7.03 -28.55
CA GLY A 156 -21.77 8.48 -28.34
C GLY A 156 -21.35 9.23 -29.60
N ALA A 157 -20.27 8.79 -30.24
CA ALA A 157 -19.80 9.37 -31.51
C ALA A 157 -20.86 9.28 -32.63
N LEU A 158 -21.59 8.17 -32.69
CA LEU A 158 -22.68 7.99 -33.66
C LEU A 158 -23.84 8.97 -33.45
N VAL A 159 -24.21 9.23 -32.18
CA VAL A 159 -25.23 10.22 -31.83
C VAL A 159 -24.86 11.61 -32.39
N ASP A 160 -23.62 12.04 -32.18
CA ASP A 160 -23.13 13.33 -32.67
C ASP A 160 -23.17 13.42 -34.19
N VAL A 161 -22.69 12.40 -34.90
CA VAL A 161 -22.68 12.38 -36.37
C VAL A 161 -24.11 12.35 -36.93
N VAL A 162 -25.01 11.55 -36.33
CA VAL A 162 -26.42 11.50 -36.73
C VAL A 162 -27.10 12.85 -36.52
N LEU A 163 -26.89 13.51 -35.38
CA LEU A 163 -27.41 14.86 -35.12
C LEU A 163 -26.90 15.86 -36.16
N GLY A 164 -25.63 15.79 -36.53
CA GLY A 164 -25.05 16.63 -37.58
C GLY A 164 -25.76 16.42 -38.93
N PHE A 165 -25.99 15.18 -39.37
CA PHE A 165 -26.72 14.86 -40.58
C PHE A 165 -28.21 15.25 -40.54
N VAL A 166 -28.86 15.11 -39.39
CA VAL A 166 -30.24 15.60 -39.21
C VAL A 166 -30.30 17.11 -39.40
N LEU A 167 -29.36 17.88 -38.86
CA LEU A 167 -29.27 19.33 -39.05
C LEU A 167 -29.05 19.69 -40.54
N LEU A 168 -28.16 18.99 -41.26
CA LEU A 168 -27.95 19.18 -42.69
C LEU A 168 -29.21 18.87 -43.51
N ARG A 169 -29.97 17.85 -43.09
CA ARG A 169 -31.26 17.49 -43.75
C ARG A 169 -32.32 18.57 -43.58
N PHE A 170 -32.40 19.18 -42.41
CA PHE A 170 -33.28 20.32 -42.15
C PHE A 170 -32.93 21.55 -43.03
N LEU A 171 -31.68 21.67 -43.43
CA LEU A 171 -31.22 22.73 -44.35
C LEU A 171 -31.37 22.34 -45.85
N ASN A 172 -31.96 21.20 -46.16
CA ASN A 172 -32.10 20.63 -47.50
C ASN A 172 -30.76 20.47 -48.26
N LEU A 173 -29.66 20.30 -47.55
CA LEU A 173 -28.32 20.07 -48.14
C LEU A 173 -28.13 18.60 -48.53
N ARG A 174 -27.41 18.38 -49.64
CA ARG A 174 -27.03 17.04 -50.09
C ARG A 174 -25.81 16.55 -49.28
N PHE A 175 -25.93 15.40 -48.64
CA PHE A 175 -24.85 14.82 -47.79
C PHE A 175 -24.68 13.31 -47.98
N GLY A 176 -25.32 12.69 -48.97
CA GLY A 176 -25.32 11.25 -49.14
C GLY A 176 -23.94 10.58 -49.17
N TYR A 177 -22.99 11.19 -49.91
CA TYR A 177 -21.62 10.68 -49.94
C TYR A 177 -20.90 10.84 -48.60
N ALA A 178 -21.08 11.94 -47.88
CA ALA A 178 -20.50 12.15 -46.57
C ALA A 178 -21.07 11.18 -45.54
N ALA A 179 -22.40 10.95 -45.58
CA ALA A 179 -23.06 9.99 -44.71
C ALA A 179 -22.56 8.55 -44.99
N ALA A 180 -22.41 8.17 -46.26
CA ALA A 180 -21.88 6.87 -46.65
C ALA A 180 -20.43 6.70 -46.19
N ALA A 181 -19.60 7.74 -46.36
CA ALA A 181 -18.18 7.73 -45.89
C ALA A 181 -18.09 7.59 -44.36
N CYS A 182 -18.90 8.37 -43.61
CA CYS A 182 -18.94 8.24 -42.15
C CYS A 182 -19.43 6.85 -41.73
N GLY A 183 -20.49 6.33 -42.34
CA GLY A 183 -21.00 5.00 -42.08
C GLY A 183 -19.95 3.89 -42.33
N ALA A 184 -19.21 4.00 -43.44
CA ALA A 184 -18.11 3.09 -43.75
C ALA A 184 -16.95 3.18 -42.70
N LEU A 185 -16.61 4.41 -42.27
CA LEU A 185 -15.61 4.63 -41.25
C LEU A 185 -16.03 4.06 -39.89
N PHE A 186 -17.29 4.29 -39.47
CA PHE A 186 -17.82 3.67 -38.22
C PHE A 186 -17.75 2.16 -38.27
N LEU A 187 -18.15 1.56 -39.40
CA LEU A 187 -18.06 0.12 -39.58
C LEU A 187 -16.62 -0.39 -39.54
N ALA A 188 -15.72 0.31 -40.23
CA ALA A 188 -14.31 -0.04 -40.24
C ALA A 188 -13.68 0.02 -38.82
N VAL A 189 -14.00 1.04 -38.02
CA VAL A 189 -13.53 1.18 -36.63
C VAL A 189 -14.21 0.13 -35.74
N ALA A 190 -15.50 -0.12 -35.89
CA ALA A 190 -16.22 -1.10 -35.09
C ALA A 190 -15.68 -2.53 -35.28
N ILE A 191 -15.30 -2.89 -36.50
CA ILE A 191 -14.78 -4.23 -36.82
C ILE A 191 -13.25 -4.30 -36.69
N GLY A 192 -12.55 -3.25 -37.17
CA GLY A 192 -11.09 -3.31 -37.37
C GLY A 192 -10.25 -2.91 -36.14
N ILE A 193 -10.83 -2.23 -35.17
CA ILE A 193 -10.11 -1.82 -33.96
C ILE A 193 -10.56 -2.67 -32.79
N GLU A 194 -9.66 -3.49 -32.25
CA GLU A 194 -9.85 -4.19 -31.00
C GLU A 194 -8.97 -3.53 -29.93
N LEU A 195 -9.52 -3.28 -28.74
CA LEU A 195 -8.73 -2.84 -27.59
C LEU A 195 -7.97 -4.05 -27.07
N ASP A 196 -6.64 -3.95 -27.06
CA ASP A 196 -5.77 -5.04 -26.61
C ASP A 196 -5.84 -5.19 -25.07
N VAL A 197 -6.56 -6.21 -24.63
CA VAL A 197 -6.75 -6.50 -23.20
C VAL A 197 -5.41 -6.79 -22.51
N HIS A 198 -4.44 -7.41 -23.20
CA HIS A 198 -3.12 -7.66 -22.62
C HIS A 198 -2.38 -6.34 -22.31
N LYS A 199 -2.46 -5.35 -23.20
CA LYS A 199 -1.91 -4.00 -22.92
C LYS A 199 -2.65 -3.33 -21.76
N MET A 200 -3.98 -3.45 -21.70
CA MET A 200 -4.78 -2.86 -20.62
C MET A 200 -4.45 -3.47 -19.25
N THR A 201 -4.12 -4.77 -19.22
CA THR A 201 -3.77 -5.50 -17.98
C THR A 201 -2.30 -5.34 -17.59
N ALA A 202 -1.43 -4.89 -18.48
CA ALA A 202 0.03 -4.81 -18.24
C ALA A 202 0.44 -3.75 -17.19
N GLY A 203 -0.46 -2.80 -16.87
CA GLY A 203 -0.14 -1.74 -15.92
C GLY A 203 0.92 -0.75 -16.41
N VAL A 204 0.94 -0.48 -17.71
CA VAL A 204 1.96 0.35 -18.39
C VAL A 204 2.19 1.70 -17.72
N PHE A 205 1.11 2.36 -17.28
CA PHE A 205 1.19 3.64 -16.57
C PHE A 205 1.82 3.56 -15.18
N ARG A 206 2.06 2.34 -14.68
CA ARG A 206 2.73 2.10 -13.39
C ARG A 206 4.16 1.60 -13.57
N HIS A 207 4.35 0.58 -14.42
CA HIS A 207 5.62 -0.14 -14.55
C HIS A 207 6.40 0.22 -15.83
N GLY A 208 5.74 0.83 -16.83
CA GLY A 208 6.38 1.17 -18.10
C GLY A 208 6.64 -0.04 -19.00
N GLU A 209 5.87 -1.13 -18.86
CA GLU A 209 6.04 -2.36 -19.64
C GLU A 209 4.73 -2.80 -20.27
N VAL A 210 4.65 -2.72 -21.59
CA VAL A 210 3.48 -3.20 -22.37
C VAL A 210 3.45 -4.74 -22.42
N GLY A 211 4.61 -5.37 -22.49
CA GLY A 211 4.76 -6.82 -22.64
C GLY A 211 4.53 -7.65 -21.39
N ALA A 212 4.38 -7.02 -20.21
CA ALA A 212 4.33 -7.72 -18.93
C ALA A 212 3.16 -8.73 -18.78
N SER A 213 2.16 -8.69 -19.65
CA SER A 213 1.00 -9.58 -19.62
C SER A 213 0.85 -10.46 -20.86
N GLN A 214 1.83 -10.51 -21.75
CA GLN A 214 1.69 -11.24 -23.03
C GLN A 214 1.53 -12.75 -22.84
N ASP A 215 2.20 -13.33 -21.85
CA ASP A 215 2.12 -14.78 -21.54
C ASP A 215 0.97 -15.11 -20.58
N ALA A 216 0.17 -14.11 -20.19
CA ALA A 216 -0.91 -14.29 -19.25
C ALA A 216 -2.20 -14.74 -19.94
N THR A 217 -2.95 -15.63 -19.30
CA THR A 217 -4.29 -16.00 -19.74
C THR A 217 -5.31 -15.06 -19.08
N ILE A 218 -6.10 -14.35 -19.88
CA ILE A 218 -7.20 -13.49 -19.39
C ILE A 218 -8.40 -14.39 -19.11
N LEU A 219 -8.75 -14.55 -17.83
CA LEU A 219 -9.89 -15.35 -17.39
C LEU A 219 -11.19 -14.54 -17.34
N PHE A 220 -11.07 -13.22 -17.09
CA PHE A 220 -12.20 -12.31 -17.00
C PHE A 220 -11.77 -10.90 -17.44
N ASN A 221 -12.65 -10.21 -18.14
CA ASN A 221 -12.48 -8.82 -18.55
C ASN A 221 -13.85 -8.14 -18.60
N LYS A 222 -14.03 -7.07 -17.84
CA LYS A 222 -15.29 -6.31 -17.81
C LYS A 222 -15.05 -4.84 -17.48
N ASP A 223 -15.61 -3.98 -18.30
CA ASP A 223 -15.69 -2.55 -18.02
C ASP A 223 -16.81 -2.30 -17.01
N GLY A 224 -16.42 -1.86 -15.81
CA GLY A 224 -17.34 -1.55 -14.73
C GLY A 224 -17.65 -0.06 -14.62
N LYS A 225 -18.38 0.31 -13.56
CA LYS A 225 -18.76 1.71 -13.30
C LYS A 225 -17.59 2.57 -12.86
N THR A 226 -16.68 2.01 -12.09
CA THR A 226 -15.56 2.73 -11.47
C THR A 226 -14.21 2.33 -12.06
N ALA A 227 -14.10 1.12 -12.60
CA ALA A 227 -12.86 0.59 -13.16
C ALA A 227 -13.13 -0.52 -14.19
N THR A 228 -12.17 -0.75 -15.09
CA THR A 228 -12.11 -1.99 -15.88
C THR A 228 -11.43 -3.06 -15.02
N VAL A 229 -12.12 -4.17 -14.82
CA VAL A 229 -11.68 -5.28 -13.98
C VAL A 229 -11.23 -6.45 -14.84
N HIS A 230 -10.06 -7.00 -14.48
CA HIS A 230 -9.48 -8.16 -15.16
C HIS A 230 -9.11 -9.23 -14.14
N LEU A 231 -9.31 -10.50 -14.50
CA LEU A 231 -8.73 -11.63 -13.81
C LEU A 231 -7.70 -12.28 -14.74
N VAL A 232 -6.46 -12.37 -14.31
CA VAL A 232 -5.32 -12.74 -15.13
C VAL A 232 -4.59 -13.89 -14.47
N LYS A 233 -4.32 -14.96 -15.23
CA LYS A 233 -3.57 -16.13 -14.75
C LYS A 233 -2.16 -16.12 -15.33
N TYR A 234 -1.18 -16.27 -14.44
CA TYR A 234 0.24 -16.46 -14.76
C TYR A 234 0.72 -17.76 -14.11
N SER A 235 1.03 -18.78 -14.89
CA SER A 235 1.40 -20.09 -14.34
C SER A 235 0.37 -20.55 -13.28
N ASP A 236 0.76 -20.66 -12.02
CA ASP A 236 -0.10 -21.08 -10.91
C ASP A 236 -0.79 -19.92 -10.19
N ALA A 237 -0.30 -18.69 -10.37
CA ALA A 237 -0.88 -17.51 -9.73
C ALA A 237 -2.01 -16.90 -10.58
N THR A 238 -3.09 -16.53 -9.92
CA THR A 238 -4.19 -15.76 -10.50
C THR A 238 -4.21 -14.39 -9.81
N SER A 239 -4.24 -13.32 -10.61
CA SER A 239 -4.22 -11.93 -10.15
C SER A 239 -5.48 -11.19 -10.57
N LEU A 240 -6.11 -10.51 -9.64
CA LEU A 240 -7.21 -9.58 -9.86
C LEU A 240 -6.65 -8.18 -10.08
N ARG A 241 -7.09 -7.52 -11.15
CA ARG A 241 -6.54 -6.22 -11.56
C ARG A 241 -7.63 -5.20 -11.86
N THR A 242 -7.41 -3.97 -11.43
CA THR A 242 -8.21 -2.81 -11.80
C THR A 242 -7.38 -1.81 -12.60
N ASN A 243 -7.83 -1.49 -13.81
CA ASN A 243 -7.13 -0.56 -14.72
C ASN A 243 -5.63 -0.93 -14.88
N GLY A 244 -5.30 -2.23 -14.93
CA GLY A 244 -3.95 -2.76 -15.05
C GLY A 244 -3.14 -2.84 -13.74
N LYS A 245 -3.67 -2.37 -12.61
CA LYS A 245 -3.05 -2.49 -11.29
C LYS A 245 -3.51 -3.78 -10.61
N SER A 246 -2.60 -4.60 -10.06
CA SER A 246 -2.96 -5.74 -9.20
C SER A 246 -3.55 -5.25 -7.88
N ASP A 247 -4.73 -5.77 -7.52
CA ASP A 247 -5.41 -5.54 -6.24
C ASP A 247 -5.32 -6.75 -5.31
N GLY A 248 -4.79 -7.87 -5.80
CA GLY A 248 -4.52 -9.06 -5.03
C GLY A 248 -4.29 -10.26 -5.95
N SER A 249 -3.50 -11.20 -5.48
CA SER A 249 -3.23 -12.45 -6.20
C SER A 249 -3.28 -13.65 -5.27
N ILE A 250 -3.65 -14.81 -5.82
CA ILE A 250 -3.68 -16.09 -5.12
C ILE A 250 -2.95 -17.12 -5.97
N ASN A 251 -2.06 -17.90 -5.34
CA ASN A 251 -1.53 -19.11 -5.95
C ASN A 251 -2.58 -20.21 -5.90
N MET A 252 -3.12 -20.56 -7.07
CA MET A 252 -4.20 -21.55 -7.21
C MET A 252 -3.71 -23.00 -7.11
N ASN A 253 -2.39 -23.24 -7.16
CA ASN A 253 -1.82 -24.57 -6.94
C ASN A 253 -1.79 -24.88 -5.43
N PRO A 254 -2.50 -25.92 -4.94
CA PRO A 254 -2.50 -26.24 -3.51
C PRO A 254 -1.12 -26.59 -2.92
N ALA A 255 -0.22 -27.11 -3.75
CA ALA A 255 1.16 -27.46 -3.37
C ALA A 255 2.17 -26.33 -3.62
N GLY A 256 1.75 -25.21 -4.23
CA GLY A 256 2.61 -24.07 -4.53
C GLY A 256 2.86 -23.18 -3.32
N GLU A 257 3.94 -22.42 -3.37
CA GLU A 257 4.23 -21.39 -2.36
C GLU A 257 3.16 -20.29 -2.37
N ARG A 258 2.81 -19.79 -1.18
CA ARG A 258 1.84 -18.70 -1.05
C ARG A 258 2.49 -17.35 -1.34
N GLY A 259 1.76 -16.50 -2.08
CA GLY A 259 2.19 -15.13 -2.35
C GLY A 259 2.06 -14.22 -1.13
N THR A 260 2.74 -13.08 -1.17
CA THR A 260 2.66 -12.05 -0.13
C THR A 260 1.25 -11.55 0.09
N ASP A 261 0.47 -11.38 -1.00
CA ASP A 261 -0.93 -10.94 -0.94
C ASP A 261 -1.79 -11.95 -0.13
N GLU A 262 -1.59 -13.28 -0.33
CA GLU A 262 -2.33 -14.29 0.44
C GLU A 262 -2.01 -14.21 1.93
N ILE A 263 -0.75 -14.01 2.28
CA ILE A 263 -0.30 -13.86 3.67
C ILE A 263 -0.98 -12.65 4.30
N THR A 264 -0.96 -11.52 3.61
CA THR A 264 -1.59 -10.26 4.08
C THR A 264 -3.10 -10.45 4.27
N MET A 265 -3.82 -10.99 3.29
CA MET A 265 -5.27 -11.19 3.38
C MET A 265 -5.69 -12.16 4.49
N VAL A 266 -4.97 -13.28 4.68
CA VAL A 266 -5.24 -14.21 5.77
C VAL A 266 -4.98 -13.56 7.13
N LEU A 267 -3.87 -12.83 7.28
CA LEU A 267 -3.52 -12.16 8.53
C LEU A 267 -4.44 -10.98 8.84
N THR A 268 -4.92 -10.26 7.85
CA THR A 268 -5.89 -9.16 8.00
C THR A 268 -7.18 -9.64 8.67
N ALA A 269 -7.56 -10.91 8.44
CA ALA A 269 -8.70 -11.56 9.11
C ALA A 269 -8.32 -12.28 10.40
N ALA A 270 -7.30 -13.15 10.36
CA ALA A 270 -7.00 -14.06 11.45
C ALA A 270 -6.32 -13.39 12.66
N LEU A 271 -5.48 -12.37 12.42
CA LEU A 271 -4.81 -11.67 13.52
C LEU A 271 -5.80 -10.93 14.45
N PRO A 272 -6.77 -10.13 13.98
CA PRO A 272 -7.76 -9.52 14.86
C PRO A 272 -8.63 -10.57 15.58
N LEU A 273 -8.94 -11.71 14.95
CA LEU A 273 -9.65 -12.82 15.63
C LEU A 273 -8.81 -13.40 16.78
N ALA A 274 -7.49 -13.52 16.59
CA ALA A 274 -6.58 -13.97 17.64
C ALA A 274 -6.41 -12.96 18.77
N LEU A 275 -6.45 -11.65 18.47
CA LEU A 275 -6.35 -10.58 19.47
C LEU A 275 -7.68 -10.36 20.22
N LYS A 276 -8.80 -10.63 19.57
CA LYS A 276 -10.15 -10.47 20.13
C LYS A 276 -11.00 -11.72 19.88
N PRO A 277 -10.80 -12.82 20.63
CA PRO A 277 -11.67 -13.98 20.58
C PRO A 277 -13.13 -13.63 20.88
N GLY A 278 -14.07 -14.41 20.34
CA GLY A 278 -15.51 -14.17 20.51
C GLY A 278 -16.07 -13.04 19.63
N THR A 279 -15.33 -12.57 18.62
CA THR A 279 -15.81 -11.62 17.60
C THR A 279 -16.98 -12.24 16.82
N LYS A 280 -18.15 -11.58 16.83
CA LYS A 280 -19.39 -12.10 16.23
C LYS A 280 -19.77 -11.43 14.93
N SER A 281 -19.48 -10.15 14.81
CA SER A 281 -19.88 -9.33 13.66
C SER A 281 -18.71 -8.59 13.05
N ALA A 282 -18.57 -8.67 11.72
CA ALA A 282 -17.52 -7.96 10.98
C ALA A 282 -18.07 -7.22 9.75
N ALA A 283 -17.46 -6.07 9.45
CA ALA A 283 -17.57 -5.40 8.16
C ALA A 283 -16.21 -5.39 7.48
N VAL A 284 -16.17 -5.65 6.17
CA VAL A 284 -14.96 -5.61 5.34
C VAL A 284 -15.15 -4.59 4.23
N ILE A 285 -14.27 -3.62 4.12
CA ILE A 285 -14.26 -2.61 3.06
C ILE A 285 -13.30 -3.07 1.97
N GLY A 286 -13.86 -3.38 0.78
CA GLY A 286 -13.16 -4.00 -0.33
C GLY A 286 -13.27 -5.53 -0.29
N ILE A 287 -13.69 -6.13 -1.41
CA ILE A 287 -13.72 -7.60 -1.52
C ILE A 287 -12.36 -8.14 -1.95
N GLY A 288 -11.64 -7.41 -2.83
CA GLY A 288 -10.41 -7.90 -3.44
C GLY A 288 -10.59 -9.31 -4.01
N THR A 289 -9.74 -10.23 -3.60
CA THR A 289 -9.87 -11.66 -3.97
C THR A 289 -10.97 -12.39 -3.21
N GLY A 290 -11.52 -11.80 -2.15
CA GLY A 290 -12.49 -12.43 -1.23
C GLY A 290 -11.86 -13.31 -0.15
N LEU A 291 -10.52 -13.41 -0.08
CA LEU A 291 -9.84 -14.29 0.87
C LEU A 291 -9.95 -13.81 2.32
N THR A 292 -9.91 -12.49 2.56
CA THR A 292 -10.12 -11.89 3.89
C THR A 292 -11.51 -12.23 4.42
N THR A 293 -12.56 -12.03 3.62
CA THR A 293 -13.95 -12.40 3.96
C THR A 293 -14.09 -13.89 4.17
N HIS A 294 -13.48 -14.71 3.29
CA HIS A 294 -13.46 -16.17 3.44
C HIS A 294 -12.85 -16.57 4.79
N THR A 295 -11.69 -16.02 5.14
CA THR A 295 -10.96 -16.37 6.38
C THR A 295 -11.75 -15.99 7.63
N LEU A 296 -12.41 -14.82 7.65
CA LEU A 296 -13.32 -14.45 8.75
C LEU A 296 -14.44 -15.48 8.94
N LEU A 297 -15.06 -15.92 7.86
CA LEU A 297 -16.15 -16.89 7.87
C LEU A 297 -15.70 -18.32 8.27
N GLN A 298 -14.40 -18.59 8.32
CA GLN A 298 -13.86 -19.83 8.89
C GLN A 298 -13.90 -19.85 10.43
N SER A 299 -14.12 -18.70 11.09
CA SER A 299 -14.32 -18.66 12.55
C SER A 299 -15.70 -19.19 12.93
N LEU A 300 -15.74 -20.01 14.00
CA LEU A 300 -16.96 -20.54 14.57
C LEU A 300 -17.75 -19.48 15.37
N ASP A 301 -17.08 -18.43 15.83
CA ASP A 301 -17.69 -17.35 16.63
C ASP A 301 -18.41 -16.33 15.76
N ILE A 302 -18.00 -16.18 14.49
CA ILE A 302 -18.59 -15.20 13.57
C ILE A 302 -20.04 -15.60 13.24
N GLU A 303 -20.94 -14.68 13.48
CA GLU A 303 -22.37 -14.78 13.16
C GLU A 303 -22.74 -14.03 11.86
N ARG A 304 -21.99 -12.95 11.53
CA ARG A 304 -22.24 -12.12 10.34
C ARG A 304 -20.98 -11.43 9.83
N VAL A 305 -20.77 -11.48 8.51
CA VAL A 305 -19.78 -10.66 7.79
C VAL A 305 -20.48 -9.91 6.66
N GLU A 306 -20.31 -8.58 6.62
CA GLU A 306 -20.77 -7.73 5.52
C GLU A 306 -19.57 -7.16 4.78
N THR A 307 -19.38 -7.54 3.52
CA THR A 307 -18.32 -7.04 2.65
C THR A 307 -18.88 -5.97 1.73
N ILE A 308 -18.36 -4.75 1.84
CA ILE A 308 -18.78 -3.58 1.09
C ILE A 308 -17.82 -3.42 -0.10
N GLU A 309 -18.36 -3.49 -1.32
CA GLU A 309 -17.60 -3.38 -2.57
C GLU A 309 -18.23 -2.34 -3.49
N ILE A 310 -17.41 -1.40 -3.97
CA ILE A 310 -17.92 -0.31 -4.82
C ILE A 310 -18.15 -0.75 -6.27
N GLU A 311 -17.37 -1.73 -6.76
CA GLU A 311 -17.37 -2.17 -8.15
C GLU A 311 -18.01 -3.56 -8.30
N PRO A 312 -19.23 -3.66 -8.91
CA PRO A 312 -19.88 -4.96 -9.10
C PRO A 312 -19.03 -5.96 -9.89
N ALA A 313 -18.25 -5.49 -10.87
CA ALA A 313 -17.38 -6.35 -11.67
C ALA A 313 -16.26 -6.98 -10.84
N MET A 314 -15.82 -6.32 -9.76
CA MET A 314 -14.85 -6.84 -8.81
C MET A 314 -15.42 -8.07 -8.08
N ALA A 315 -16.63 -7.96 -7.54
CA ALA A 315 -17.30 -9.07 -6.84
C ALA A 315 -17.58 -10.27 -7.79
N GLU A 316 -17.83 -10.00 -9.07
CA GLU A 316 -17.98 -11.03 -10.09
C GLU A 316 -16.67 -11.73 -10.40
N ALA A 317 -15.60 -10.96 -10.65
CA ALA A 317 -14.27 -11.48 -10.98
C ALA A 317 -13.67 -12.29 -9.82
N SER A 318 -13.92 -11.88 -8.57
CA SER A 318 -13.44 -12.58 -7.37
C SER A 318 -13.91 -14.03 -7.26
N ARG A 319 -15.05 -14.39 -7.90
CA ARG A 319 -15.51 -15.78 -7.98
C ARG A 319 -14.53 -16.70 -8.73
N GLY A 320 -13.64 -16.14 -9.55
CA GLY A 320 -12.62 -16.90 -10.26
C GLY A 320 -11.50 -17.45 -9.37
N PHE A 321 -11.47 -17.10 -8.08
CA PHE A 321 -10.56 -17.71 -7.11
C PHE A 321 -11.16 -18.91 -6.38
N MET A 322 -12.39 -19.33 -6.70
CA MET A 322 -12.93 -20.55 -6.13
C MET A 322 -12.12 -21.77 -6.57
N PRO A 323 -11.90 -22.77 -5.69
CA PRO A 323 -12.51 -22.93 -4.35
C PRO A 323 -11.80 -22.20 -3.20
N ARG A 324 -10.70 -21.47 -3.43
CA ARG A 324 -9.85 -20.91 -2.40
C ARG A 324 -10.53 -19.87 -1.51
N ASN A 325 -11.52 -19.17 -2.05
CA ASN A 325 -12.32 -18.14 -1.38
C ASN A 325 -13.82 -18.50 -1.26
N SER A 326 -14.16 -19.79 -1.34
CA SER A 326 -15.56 -20.24 -1.45
C SER A 326 -16.47 -19.74 -0.32
N GLY A 327 -15.95 -19.59 0.90
CA GLY A 327 -16.73 -19.07 2.05
C GLY A 327 -17.30 -17.68 1.81
N ALA A 328 -16.59 -16.79 1.10
CA ALA A 328 -17.07 -15.45 0.81
C ALA A 328 -18.37 -15.43 -0.03
N PHE A 329 -18.66 -16.50 -0.77
CA PHE A 329 -19.81 -16.58 -1.70
C PHE A 329 -20.85 -17.61 -1.31
N ALA A 330 -20.49 -18.62 -0.53
CA ALA A 330 -21.35 -19.75 -0.22
C ALA A 330 -21.83 -19.79 1.23
N ASP A 331 -21.14 -19.12 2.15
CA ASP A 331 -21.53 -19.12 3.57
C ASP A 331 -22.70 -18.15 3.81
N PRO A 332 -23.84 -18.62 4.37
CA PRO A 332 -25.01 -17.78 4.59
C PRO A 332 -24.80 -16.65 5.62
N ARG A 333 -23.73 -16.70 6.42
CA ARG A 333 -23.34 -15.63 7.35
C ARG A 333 -22.68 -14.44 6.63
N GLY A 334 -22.23 -14.64 5.37
CA GLY A 334 -21.58 -13.63 4.55
C GLY A 334 -22.57 -12.91 3.63
N ALA A 335 -22.42 -11.59 3.49
CA ALA A 335 -23.15 -10.78 2.52
C ALA A 335 -22.20 -9.83 1.80
N ILE A 336 -22.24 -9.82 0.46
CA ILE A 336 -21.51 -8.86 -0.37
C ILE A 336 -22.49 -7.76 -0.75
N LEU A 337 -22.18 -6.52 -0.38
CA LEU A 337 -23.02 -5.33 -0.57
C LEU A 337 -22.32 -4.42 -1.56
N ILE A 338 -22.99 -4.14 -2.69
CA ILE A 338 -22.47 -3.22 -3.70
C ILE A 338 -22.83 -1.79 -3.27
N ASP A 339 -21.87 -1.10 -2.67
CA ASP A 339 -22.06 0.25 -2.15
C ASP A 339 -20.69 0.94 -2.00
N ASP A 340 -20.69 2.28 -1.96
CA ASP A 340 -19.51 3.06 -1.53
C ASP A 340 -19.39 3.03 0.00
N ALA A 341 -18.20 2.77 0.52
CA ALA A 341 -17.99 2.63 1.96
C ALA A 341 -18.37 3.88 2.77
N LYS A 342 -18.05 5.10 2.26
CA LYS A 342 -18.45 6.35 2.90
C LYS A 342 -19.97 6.51 2.94
N SER A 343 -20.65 6.17 1.86
CA SER A 343 -22.11 6.19 1.74
C SER A 343 -22.74 5.15 2.66
N PHE A 344 -22.22 3.93 2.66
CA PHE A 344 -22.69 2.83 3.52
C PHE A 344 -22.67 3.22 5.00
N PHE A 345 -21.52 3.66 5.51
CA PHE A 345 -21.37 4.10 6.90
C PHE A 345 -22.00 5.45 7.21
N SER A 346 -22.50 6.19 6.21
CA SER A 346 -23.26 7.43 6.42
C SER A 346 -24.75 7.19 6.53
N THR A 347 -25.27 6.16 5.85
CA THR A 347 -26.70 5.94 5.67
C THR A 347 -27.25 4.78 6.51
N ARG A 348 -26.37 3.89 7.00
CA ARG A 348 -26.76 2.71 7.76
C ARG A 348 -26.34 2.84 9.23
N ASN A 349 -27.26 2.55 10.13
CA ASN A 349 -27.03 2.62 11.58
C ASN A 349 -26.73 1.19 12.13
N ARG A 350 -25.61 0.61 11.70
CA ARG A 350 -25.16 -0.73 12.12
C ARG A 350 -23.82 -0.61 12.82
N THR A 351 -23.58 -1.48 13.81
CA THR A 351 -22.30 -1.56 14.53
C THR A 351 -21.71 -2.98 14.43
N TYR A 352 -20.40 -3.06 14.59
CA TYR A 352 -19.62 -4.28 14.41
C TYR A 352 -18.57 -4.44 15.50
N ASP A 353 -18.21 -5.69 15.81
CA ASP A 353 -17.09 -5.99 16.69
C ASP A 353 -15.76 -5.76 15.99
N LEU A 354 -15.76 -5.90 14.65
CA LEU A 354 -14.58 -5.76 13.81
C LEU A 354 -14.96 -5.02 12.53
N ILE A 355 -14.19 -3.98 12.20
CA ILE A 355 -14.26 -3.35 10.87
C ILE A 355 -12.88 -3.45 10.24
N ILE A 356 -12.80 -4.09 9.08
CA ILE A 356 -11.57 -4.22 8.29
C ILE A 356 -11.63 -3.24 7.12
N SER A 357 -10.64 -2.38 7.02
CA SER A 357 -10.45 -1.47 5.89
C SER A 357 -9.24 -1.95 5.08
N GLU A 358 -9.53 -2.60 3.97
CA GLU A 358 -8.55 -3.16 3.03
C GLU A 358 -8.85 -2.60 1.61
N PRO A 359 -8.80 -1.27 1.44
CA PRO A 359 -9.03 -0.65 0.14
C PRO A 359 -7.82 -0.85 -0.79
N SER A 360 -7.94 -0.42 -2.04
CA SER A 360 -6.81 -0.33 -2.96
C SER A 360 -5.75 0.68 -2.46
N ASN A 361 -4.65 0.86 -3.20
CA ASN A 361 -3.57 1.76 -2.81
C ASN A 361 -4.02 3.24 -2.79
N PRO A 362 -3.54 4.07 -1.87
CA PRO A 362 -4.01 5.46 -1.68
C PRO A 362 -3.74 6.40 -2.86
N TRP A 363 -2.85 6.04 -3.79
CA TRP A 363 -2.65 6.81 -5.02
C TRP A 363 -3.72 6.59 -6.09
N VAL A 364 -4.59 5.58 -5.92
CA VAL A 364 -5.78 5.39 -6.77
C VAL A 364 -6.80 6.47 -6.40
N SER A 365 -7.35 7.15 -7.43
CA SER A 365 -8.27 8.26 -7.24
C SER A 365 -9.45 7.90 -6.34
N GLY A 366 -9.68 8.70 -5.32
CA GLY A 366 -10.75 8.55 -4.34
C GLY A 366 -10.42 7.64 -3.15
N VAL A 367 -9.45 6.72 -3.28
CA VAL A 367 -9.12 5.74 -2.23
C VAL A 367 -8.51 6.39 -1.00
N SER A 368 -7.68 7.42 -1.16
CA SER A 368 -7.06 8.17 -0.05
C SER A 368 -8.09 8.72 0.95
N SER A 369 -9.33 8.91 0.52
CA SER A 369 -10.44 9.36 1.36
C SER A 369 -10.88 8.35 2.42
N LEU A 370 -10.46 7.08 2.31
CA LEU A 370 -10.66 6.04 3.33
C LEU A 370 -9.56 6.01 4.39
N PHE A 371 -8.59 6.93 4.29
CA PHE A 371 -7.49 7.12 5.25
C PHE A 371 -7.55 8.50 5.90
N THR A 372 -8.72 9.16 5.90
CA THR A 372 -8.88 10.50 6.44
C THR A 372 -9.39 10.46 7.89
N ARG A 373 -9.06 11.52 8.64
CA ARG A 373 -9.57 11.73 9.99
C ARG A 373 -11.10 11.64 10.04
N GLU A 374 -11.80 12.23 9.07
CA GLU A 374 -13.26 12.27 8.99
C GLU A 374 -13.84 10.86 8.78
N PHE A 375 -13.19 10.06 7.96
CA PHE A 375 -13.56 8.66 7.75
C PHE A 375 -13.35 7.84 9.03
N TYR A 376 -12.21 7.97 9.69
CA TYR A 376 -11.92 7.26 10.95
C TYR A 376 -12.89 7.63 12.07
N ARG A 377 -13.27 8.92 12.20
CA ARG A 377 -14.32 9.36 13.13
C ARG A 377 -15.65 8.67 12.84
N ARG A 378 -16.01 8.52 11.58
CA ARG A 378 -17.24 7.82 11.17
C ARG A 378 -17.16 6.35 11.53
N ILE A 379 -16.09 5.64 11.17
CA ILE A 379 -15.88 4.22 11.48
C ILE A 379 -15.96 3.97 12.99
N ARG A 380 -15.36 4.85 13.81
CA ARG A 380 -15.42 4.73 15.26
C ARG A 380 -16.87 4.65 15.80
N ASN A 381 -17.79 5.42 15.20
CA ASN A 381 -19.21 5.39 15.59
C ASN A 381 -19.93 4.08 15.20
N HIS A 382 -19.32 3.25 14.34
CA HIS A 382 -19.84 1.96 13.90
C HIS A 382 -19.15 0.76 14.60
N LEU A 383 -18.28 1.02 15.56
CA LEU A 383 -17.70 -0.05 16.39
C LEU A 383 -18.56 -0.27 17.64
N ASN A 384 -18.78 -1.55 17.97
CA ASN A 384 -19.32 -1.95 19.26
C ASN A 384 -18.37 -1.57 20.40
N ALA A 385 -18.83 -1.57 21.64
CA ALA A 385 -17.97 -1.37 22.80
C ALA A 385 -16.81 -2.40 22.79
N GLY A 386 -15.58 -1.91 22.83
CA GLY A 386 -14.37 -2.72 22.68
C GLY A 386 -14.15 -3.30 21.27
N GLY A 387 -14.86 -2.79 20.26
CA GLY A 387 -14.65 -3.15 18.86
C GLY A 387 -13.31 -2.65 18.33
N LEU A 388 -12.82 -3.28 17.25
CA LEU A 388 -11.55 -2.95 16.61
C LEU A 388 -11.77 -2.54 15.16
N LEU A 389 -11.06 -1.47 14.74
CA LEU A 389 -10.76 -1.18 13.35
C LEU A 389 -9.44 -1.87 13.00
N VAL A 390 -9.38 -2.53 11.85
CA VAL A 390 -8.14 -2.98 11.19
C VAL A 390 -7.96 -2.16 9.93
N GLN A 391 -6.91 -1.36 9.87
CA GLN A 391 -6.54 -0.62 8.67
C GLN A 391 -5.30 -1.26 8.06
N TRP A 392 -5.45 -1.79 6.84
CA TRP A 392 -4.31 -2.19 6.03
C TRP A 392 -3.68 -0.98 5.34
N ILE A 393 -2.35 -0.97 5.25
CA ILE A 393 -1.59 -0.02 4.45
C ILE A 393 -0.32 -0.69 3.90
N GLN A 394 -0.05 -0.49 2.61
CA GLN A 394 1.21 -0.92 2.00
C GLN A 394 2.36 0.01 2.39
N LEU A 395 3.60 -0.51 2.28
CA LEU A 395 4.84 0.23 2.50
C LEU A 395 5.65 0.48 1.21
N TYR A 396 5.28 -0.16 0.12
CA TYR A 396 5.84 0.10 -1.21
C TYR A 396 5.16 1.31 -1.87
N GLU A 397 5.89 1.99 -2.74
CA GLU A 397 5.40 3.18 -3.47
C GLU A 397 5.00 4.36 -2.55
N MET A 398 5.47 4.36 -1.31
CA MET A 398 5.31 5.46 -0.35
C MET A 398 6.46 5.45 0.65
N ASP A 399 6.79 6.58 1.23
CA ASP A 399 7.76 6.64 2.33
C ASP A 399 7.08 6.73 3.71
N ALA A 400 7.90 6.66 4.76
CA ALA A 400 7.40 6.70 6.13
C ALA A 400 6.70 8.02 6.52
N SER A 401 6.94 9.11 5.78
CA SER A 401 6.24 10.39 6.01
C SER A 401 4.76 10.30 5.63
N LEU A 402 4.43 9.57 4.55
CA LEU A 402 3.03 9.33 4.18
C LEU A 402 2.35 8.35 5.13
N VAL A 403 3.05 7.33 5.62
CA VAL A 403 2.54 6.47 6.70
C VAL A 403 2.21 7.31 7.94
N ALA A 404 3.06 8.29 8.26
CA ALA A 404 2.84 9.21 9.38
C ALA A 404 1.54 10.02 9.23
N THR A 405 1.15 10.43 8.01
CA THR A 405 -0.12 11.14 7.78
C THR A 405 -1.34 10.28 8.11
N VAL A 406 -1.27 8.99 7.78
CA VAL A 406 -2.35 8.01 8.06
C VAL A 406 -2.43 7.73 9.56
N LEU A 407 -1.30 7.45 10.21
CA LEU A 407 -1.27 7.22 11.67
C LEU A 407 -1.67 8.47 12.45
N GLY A 408 -1.31 9.66 11.96
CA GLY A 408 -1.76 10.94 12.52
C GLY A 408 -3.28 11.12 12.43
N ALA A 409 -3.88 10.76 11.28
CA ALA A 409 -5.33 10.81 11.09
C ALA A 409 -6.07 9.81 11.99
N LEU A 410 -5.56 8.58 12.06
CA LEU A 410 -6.12 7.52 12.89
C LEU A 410 -5.97 7.85 14.39
N GLY A 411 -4.78 8.28 14.83
CA GLY A 411 -4.50 8.65 16.22
C GLY A 411 -5.26 9.88 16.71
N ALA A 412 -5.74 10.75 15.78
CA ALA A 412 -6.63 11.87 16.15
C ALA A 412 -8.02 11.42 16.59
N GLU A 413 -8.49 10.26 16.13
CA GLU A 413 -9.84 9.77 16.40
C GLU A 413 -9.84 8.55 17.35
N PHE A 414 -8.81 7.71 17.34
CA PHE A 414 -8.66 6.54 18.21
C PHE A 414 -7.60 6.78 19.28
N PRO A 415 -7.94 6.64 20.57
CA PRO A 415 -6.97 6.82 21.67
C PRO A 415 -5.92 5.72 21.70
N HIS A 416 -6.25 4.52 21.23
CA HIS A 416 -5.36 3.36 21.22
C HIS A 416 -5.21 2.78 19.83
N TYR A 417 -3.96 2.50 19.44
CA TYR A 417 -3.67 1.65 18.31
C TYR A 417 -2.40 0.82 18.53
N ALA A 418 -2.31 -0.28 17.82
CA ALA A 418 -1.16 -1.16 17.73
C ALA A 418 -0.90 -1.50 16.27
N VAL A 419 0.37 -1.60 15.89
CA VAL A 419 0.79 -1.85 14.51
C VAL A 419 1.45 -3.21 14.43
N PHE A 420 1.07 -3.98 13.44
CA PHE A 420 1.62 -5.30 13.13
C PHE A 420 2.10 -5.33 11.68
N ALA A 421 3.16 -6.07 11.41
CA ALA A 421 3.63 -6.33 10.06
C ALA A 421 2.95 -7.59 9.50
N ALA A 422 2.22 -7.50 8.40
CA ALA A 422 1.73 -8.68 7.69
C ALA A 422 2.88 -9.38 6.96
N GLY A 423 3.82 -8.61 6.45
CA GLY A 423 5.06 -9.01 5.82
C GLY A 423 6.03 -7.82 5.84
N ASP A 424 7.06 -7.84 4.99
CA ASP A 424 8.05 -6.76 4.94
C ASP A 424 7.52 -5.48 4.27
N TYR A 425 6.37 -5.57 3.59
CA TYR A 425 5.82 -4.48 2.78
C TYR A 425 4.39 -4.08 3.13
N ASP A 426 3.80 -4.68 4.17
CA ASP A 426 2.41 -4.41 4.57
C ASP A 426 2.27 -4.28 6.09
N LEU A 427 1.50 -3.27 6.51
CA LEU A 427 1.12 -3.07 7.90
C LEU A 427 -0.37 -3.29 8.11
N LEU A 428 -0.70 -3.85 9.27
CA LEU A 428 -2.04 -3.95 9.83
C LEU A 428 -2.09 -3.09 11.11
N ILE A 429 -2.88 -2.04 11.06
CA ILE A 429 -3.04 -1.11 12.18
C ILE A 429 -4.36 -1.45 12.87
N MET A 430 -4.27 -1.98 14.09
CA MET A 430 -5.43 -2.26 14.94
C MET A 430 -5.72 -1.03 15.79
N ALA A 431 -6.94 -0.50 15.76
CA ALA A 431 -7.30 0.69 16.52
C ALA A 431 -8.65 0.53 17.22
N GLY A 432 -8.79 1.13 18.40
CA GLY A 432 -10.01 1.06 19.19
C GLY A 432 -10.09 2.12 20.31
N ASP A 433 -11.25 2.17 20.96
CA ASP A 433 -11.48 3.02 22.14
C ASP A 433 -10.87 2.41 23.41
N ALA A 434 -10.74 1.11 23.48
CA ALA A 434 -10.02 0.38 24.53
C ALA A 434 -8.59 0.05 24.10
N PRO A 435 -7.66 -0.18 25.02
CA PRO A 435 -6.34 -0.69 24.70
C PRO A 435 -6.40 -1.92 23.82
N VAL A 436 -5.65 -1.90 22.70
CA VAL A 436 -5.57 -3.04 21.79
C VAL A 436 -4.81 -4.17 22.46
N PRO A 437 -5.33 -5.41 22.47
CA PRO A 437 -4.57 -6.56 22.96
C PRO A 437 -3.30 -6.76 22.12
N LEU A 438 -2.17 -6.98 22.77
CA LEU A 438 -0.86 -7.08 22.10
C LEU A 438 -0.42 -8.54 21.88
N GLN A 439 -1.11 -9.49 22.50
CA GLN A 439 -0.78 -10.92 22.43
C GLN A 439 -1.92 -11.70 21.79
N ALA A 440 -1.58 -12.46 20.76
CA ALA A 440 -2.51 -13.36 20.10
C ALA A 440 -2.90 -14.53 21.02
N GLN A 441 -4.18 -14.83 21.08
CA GLN A 441 -4.70 -15.97 21.82
C GLN A 441 -4.60 -17.24 20.98
N ALA A 442 -4.12 -18.34 21.60
CA ALA A 442 -3.98 -19.63 20.93
C ALA A 442 -5.32 -20.24 20.53
N SER A 443 -6.41 -19.80 21.14
CA SER A 443 -7.78 -20.23 20.80
C SER A 443 -8.17 -19.97 19.34
N VAL A 444 -7.52 -19.07 18.63
CA VAL A 444 -7.73 -18.87 17.18
C VAL A 444 -7.50 -20.17 16.38
N PHE A 445 -6.59 -21.05 16.86
CA PHE A 445 -6.31 -22.34 16.24
C PHE A 445 -7.33 -23.43 16.62
N GLU A 446 -8.24 -23.17 17.58
CA GLU A 446 -9.37 -24.05 17.91
C GLU A 446 -10.50 -23.93 16.87
N HIS A 447 -10.47 -22.94 15.99
CA HIS A 447 -11.32 -22.83 14.81
C HIS A 447 -10.65 -23.57 13.63
N PRO A 448 -11.07 -24.79 13.25
CA PRO A 448 -10.33 -25.62 12.28
C PRO A 448 -10.13 -24.94 10.92
N GLY A 449 -11.12 -24.16 10.47
CA GLY A 449 -11.05 -23.42 9.22
C GLY A 449 -10.01 -22.29 9.29
N VAL A 450 -9.99 -21.49 10.37
CA VAL A 450 -9.00 -20.41 10.55
C VAL A 450 -7.60 -21.00 10.71
N ALA A 451 -7.45 -22.07 11.49
CA ALA A 451 -6.19 -22.78 11.65
C ALA A 451 -5.63 -23.27 10.31
N LYS A 452 -6.47 -23.82 9.43
CA LYS A 452 -6.10 -24.25 8.09
C LYS A 452 -5.57 -23.07 7.26
N GLU A 453 -6.25 -21.92 7.28
CA GLU A 453 -5.81 -20.73 6.56
C GLU A 453 -4.46 -20.22 7.10
N LEU A 454 -4.30 -20.13 8.42
CA LEU A 454 -3.04 -19.76 9.07
C LEU A 454 -1.90 -20.72 8.69
N TRP A 455 -2.14 -22.04 8.74
CA TRP A 455 -1.14 -23.04 8.36
C TRP A 455 -0.78 -22.95 6.87
N THR A 456 -1.73 -22.62 6.01
CA THR A 456 -1.50 -22.43 4.57
C THR A 456 -0.51 -21.29 4.31
N VAL A 457 -0.51 -20.26 5.15
CA VAL A 457 0.45 -19.16 5.10
C VAL A 457 1.58 -19.29 6.14
N HIS A 458 1.78 -20.52 6.63
CA HIS A 458 2.87 -20.91 7.53
C HIS A 458 2.91 -20.21 8.89
N VAL A 459 1.79 -19.78 9.37
CA VAL A 459 1.58 -19.32 10.75
C VAL A 459 1.08 -20.51 11.55
N LEU A 460 1.92 -21.06 12.44
CA LEU A 460 1.67 -22.34 13.13
C LEU A 460 1.25 -22.16 14.57
N THR A 461 1.61 -21.04 15.19
CA THR A 461 1.39 -20.77 16.61
C THR A 461 1.00 -19.30 16.85
N ALA A 462 0.46 -19.02 18.04
CA ALA A 462 0.23 -17.63 18.47
C ALA A 462 1.53 -16.81 18.55
N GLY A 463 2.68 -17.46 18.84
CA GLY A 463 3.98 -16.80 18.81
C GLY A 463 4.37 -16.27 17.43
N ASP A 464 3.96 -16.94 16.35
CA ASP A 464 4.22 -16.48 14.98
C ASP A 464 3.39 -15.22 14.64
N LEU A 465 2.22 -15.05 15.28
CA LEU A 465 1.43 -13.83 15.20
C LEU A 465 2.05 -12.71 16.06
N ASP A 466 2.48 -13.02 17.29
CA ASP A 466 3.11 -12.06 18.20
C ASP A 466 4.42 -11.51 17.64
N ALA A 467 5.18 -12.31 16.88
CA ALA A 467 6.42 -11.88 16.23
C ALA A 467 6.22 -10.72 15.21
N ARG A 468 4.99 -10.51 14.77
CA ARG A 468 4.59 -9.45 13.82
C ARG A 468 4.31 -8.12 14.49
N TYR A 469 4.22 -8.08 15.81
CA TYR A 469 3.93 -6.86 16.56
C TYR A 469 5.07 -5.87 16.47
N LEU A 470 4.81 -4.72 15.85
CA LEU A 470 5.78 -3.64 15.66
C LEU A 470 5.80 -2.68 16.85
N GLY A 471 4.64 -2.27 17.36
CA GLY A 471 4.57 -1.37 18.50
C GLY A 471 3.19 -0.76 18.72
N SER A 472 2.98 -0.26 19.93
CA SER A 472 1.80 0.51 20.29
C SER A 472 1.91 1.97 19.86
N ARG A 473 0.82 2.71 20.01
CA ARG A 473 0.80 4.16 19.82
C ARG A 473 1.89 4.85 20.64
N ALA A 474 2.05 4.49 21.90
CA ALA A 474 3.03 5.10 22.78
C ALA A 474 4.47 4.93 22.28
N THR A 475 4.76 3.80 21.66
CA THR A 475 6.08 3.50 21.08
C THR A 475 6.31 4.17 19.74
N LEU A 476 5.33 4.17 18.85
CA LEU A 476 5.52 4.57 17.45
C LEU A 476 5.16 6.04 17.17
N GLU A 477 4.24 6.65 17.93
CA GLU A 477 3.81 8.03 17.71
C GLU A 477 4.99 9.03 17.72
N PRO A 478 5.99 8.95 18.63
CA PRO A 478 7.14 9.85 18.59
C PRO A 478 7.93 9.76 17.28
N LEU A 479 8.10 8.55 16.73
CA LEU A 479 8.77 8.35 15.44
C LEU A 479 7.99 9.02 14.31
N PHE A 480 6.70 8.72 14.20
CA PHE A 480 5.88 9.25 13.10
C PHE A 480 5.63 10.76 13.21
N ALA A 481 5.46 11.28 14.43
CA ALA A 481 5.38 12.72 14.66
C ALA A 481 6.66 13.46 14.21
N SER A 482 7.82 12.81 14.26
CA SER A 482 9.10 13.39 13.85
C SER A 482 9.17 13.78 12.36
N TYR A 483 8.31 13.21 11.53
CA TYR A 483 8.22 13.59 10.12
C TYR A 483 7.55 14.96 9.91
N GLY A 484 6.86 15.49 10.93
CA GLY A 484 6.24 16.80 10.88
C GLY A 484 5.11 16.92 9.85
N MET A 485 4.55 15.80 9.42
CA MET A 485 3.47 15.76 8.44
C MET A 485 2.12 15.97 9.11
N PRO A 486 1.21 16.74 8.48
CA PRO A 486 -0.14 16.86 8.99
C PRO A 486 -0.91 15.55 8.84
N ALA A 487 -1.91 15.34 9.69
CA ALA A 487 -2.85 14.23 9.57
C ALA A 487 -3.63 14.32 8.24
N ASN A 488 -3.82 13.18 7.57
CA ASN A 488 -4.61 13.14 6.34
C ASN A 488 -6.08 13.45 6.65
N SER A 489 -6.70 14.36 5.88
CA SER A 489 -8.07 14.85 6.10
C SER A 489 -8.76 15.07 4.74
N ASP A 490 -10.10 15.00 4.72
CA ASP A 490 -10.90 15.36 3.53
C ASP A 490 -10.67 16.83 3.11
N TYR A 491 -10.28 17.71 4.05
CA TYR A 491 -10.00 19.13 3.79
C TYR A 491 -8.53 19.42 3.49
N ALA A 492 -7.63 18.52 3.88
CA ALA A 492 -6.20 18.59 3.61
C ALA A 492 -5.70 17.18 3.19
N PRO A 493 -5.96 16.77 1.94
CA PRO A 493 -5.72 15.42 1.48
C PRO A 493 -4.24 15.18 1.13
N VAL A 494 -3.38 15.27 2.14
CA VAL A 494 -1.92 15.19 1.98
C VAL A 494 -1.49 13.86 1.36
N LEU A 495 -2.15 12.78 1.75
CA LEU A 495 -1.89 11.44 1.22
C LEU A 495 -2.21 11.39 -0.28
N ASP A 496 -3.38 11.89 -0.70
CA ASP A 496 -3.80 11.92 -2.09
C ASP A 496 -2.84 12.73 -2.98
N LEU A 497 -2.48 13.93 -2.52
CA LEU A 497 -1.60 14.83 -3.26
C LEU A 497 -0.16 14.31 -3.44
N ASN A 498 0.32 13.44 -2.56
CA ASN A 498 1.71 12.97 -2.60
C ASN A 498 1.86 11.50 -3.03
N ALA A 499 0.85 10.66 -2.86
CA ALA A 499 0.96 9.22 -3.11
C ALA A 499 1.37 8.89 -4.57
N ALA A 500 0.80 9.57 -5.56
CA ALA A 500 1.15 9.36 -6.97
C ALA A 500 2.63 9.75 -7.28
N ARG A 501 3.15 10.78 -6.60
CA ARG A 501 4.54 11.22 -6.72
C ARG A 501 5.48 10.20 -6.10
N HIS A 502 5.19 9.71 -4.89
CA HIS A 502 5.99 8.68 -4.21
C HIS A 502 6.00 7.37 -4.99
N ARG A 503 4.87 6.97 -5.58
CA ARG A 503 4.79 5.84 -6.48
C ARG A 503 5.72 6.00 -7.70
N PHE A 504 5.68 7.16 -8.38
CA PHE A 504 6.55 7.42 -9.52
C PHE A 504 8.03 7.32 -9.14
N MET A 505 8.40 7.81 -7.96
CA MET A 505 9.77 7.78 -7.45
C MET A 505 10.16 6.42 -6.83
N GLU A 506 9.27 5.44 -6.84
CA GLU A 506 9.50 4.10 -6.25
C GLU A 506 9.96 4.17 -4.79
N LYS A 507 9.42 5.13 -4.02
CA LYS A 507 9.73 5.27 -2.60
C LYS A 507 9.25 4.04 -1.82
N SER A 508 9.92 3.76 -0.70
CA SER A 508 9.55 2.65 0.19
C SER A 508 9.59 3.11 1.64
N ALA A 509 8.61 2.64 2.41
CA ALA A 509 8.55 2.76 3.87
C ALA A 509 8.89 1.44 4.58
N ALA A 510 9.44 0.44 3.87
CA ALA A 510 9.80 -0.85 4.44
C ALA A 510 10.78 -0.76 5.63
N ASP A 511 11.56 0.31 5.69
CA ASP A 511 12.43 0.62 6.84
C ASP A 511 11.67 0.66 8.18
N VAL A 512 10.37 0.92 8.17
CA VAL A 512 9.54 0.89 9.39
C VAL A 512 9.46 -0.54 9.95
N VAL A 513 9.30 -1.54 9.08
CA VAL A 513 9.30 -2.95 9.48
C VAL A 513 10.69 -3.42 9.91
N ALA A 514 11.75 -2.81 9.39
CA ALA A 514 13.12 -3.10 9.79
C ALA A 514 13.38 -2.85 11.31
N LEU A 515 12.53 -2.08 12.00
CA LEU A 515 12.57 -1.96 13.47
C LEU A 515 12.39 -3.31 14.18
N LEU A 516 11.66 -4.25 13.59
CA LEU A 516 11.52 -5.62 14.11
C LEU A 516 12.84 -6.41 14.07
N ASN A 517 13.73 -6.06 13.15
CA ASN A 517 15.03 -6.68 12.92
C ASN A 517 16.20 -5.78 13.37
N ALA A 518 15.94 -4.83 14.30
CA ALA A 518 17.00 -4.04 14.92
C ALA A 518 18.02 -4.96 15.63
N ASP A 519 19.28 -4.57 15.61
CA ASP A 519 20.40 -5.35 16.19
C ASP A 519 20.31 -5.58 17.71
N VAL A 520 19.33 -4.96 18.36
CA VAL A 520 18.95 -5.12 19.77
C VAL A 520 17.43 -5.30 19.89
N PRO A 521 16.91 -5.88 20.98
CA PRO A 521 15.46 -6.02 21.20
C PRO A 521 14.81 -4.67 21.57
N LEU A 522 14.92 -3.70 20.64
CA LEU A 522 14.60 -2.29 20.81
C LEU A 522 13.16 -2.06 21.26
N LEU A 523 12.21 -2.62 20.53
CA LEU A 523 10.79 -2.40 20.76
C LEU A 523 10.34 -2.99 22.11
N GLU A 524 10.84 -4.19 22.47
CA GLU A 524 10.56 -4.82 23.76
C GLU A 524 11.06 -3.98 24.94
N LEU A 525 12.23 -3.38 24.79
CA LEU A 525 12.85 -2.53 25.82
C LEU A 525 12.14 -1.20 25.97
N ILE A 526 11.70 -0.57 24.88
CA ILE A 526 10.95 0.70 24.93
C ILE A 526 9.56 0.49 25.51
N GLU A 527 8.85 -0.55 25.11
CA GLU A 527 7.51 -0.88 25.64
C GLU A 527 7.57 -1.50 27.04
N ARG A 528 8.74 -1.92 27.50
CA ARG A 528 8.93 -2.63 28.77
C ARG A 528 8.11 -3.93 28.84
N ASP A 529 7.81 -4.50 27.70
CA ASP A 529 7.15 -5.80 27.59
C ASP A 529 8.18 -6.91 27.48
N ARG A 530 8.20 -7.77 28.49
CA ARG A 530 9.08 -8.95 28.56
C ARG A 530 8.38 -10.26 28.22
N SER A 531 7.09 -10.21 27.91
CA SER A 531 6.26 -11.40 27.74
C SER A 531 6.21 -11.93 26.30
N ARG A 532 7.02 -11.41 25.38
CA ARG A 532 7.05 -11.89 23.98
C ARG A 532 7.40 -13.36 23.93
N ARG A 533 6.51 -14.13 23.30
CA ARG A 533 6.68 -15.56 23.06
C ARG A 533 7.69 -15.79 21.95
N ALA A 534 8.49 -16.85 22.08
CA ALA A 534 9.35 -17.28 21.00
C ALA A 534 8.54 -17.79 19.82
N VAL A 535 8.97 -17.45 18.62
CA VAL A 535 8.47 -18.06 17.38
C VAL A 535 8.82 -19.55 17.38
N ASN A 536 7.99 -20.39 16.78
CA ASN A 536 8.22 -21.81 16.69
C ASN A 536 9.54 -22.13 15.96
N PRO A 537 10.51 -22.82 16.62
CA PRO A 537 11.81 -23.12 16.01
C PRO A 537 11.73 -24.15 14.87
N LEU A 538 10.61 -24.88 14.75
CA LEU A 538 10.40 -25.88 13.70
C LEU A 538 9.83 -25.30 12.41
N PHE A 539 9.54 -24.00 12.41
CA PHE A 539 9.02 -23.33 11.22
C PHE A 539 10.00 -23.48 10.04
N ARG A 540 9.50 -24.02 8.92
CA ARG A 540 10.23 -24.22 7.69
C ARG A 540 9.44 -23.56 6.56
N GLY A 541 9.85 -22.38 6.16
CA GLY A 541 9.22 -21.72 5.03
C GLY A 541 10.08 -20.55 4.59
N ALA A 542 10.32 -20.40 3.28
CA ALA A 542 10.92 -19.20 2.72
C ALA A 542 9.82 -18.14 2.65
N TYR A 543 9.88 -17.09 3.43
CA TYR A 543 8.83 -16.10 3.40
C TYR A 543 9.32 -14.70 3.41
N ALA A 544 8.54 -13.87 2.80
CA ALA A 544 8.53 -12.44 2.78
C ALA A 544 8.33 -11.81 4.19
N PHE A 545 9.03 -12.33 5.19
CA PHE A 545 9.06 -11.77 6.54
C PHE A 545 10.37 -12.15 7.25
N ASP A 546 11.35 -11.28 7.12
CA ASP A 546 12.71 -11.46 7.62
C ASP A 546 12.79 -11.81 9.11
N ARG A 547 11.86 -11.31 9.92
CA ARG A 547 11.81 -11.59 11.36
C ARG A 547 11.71 -13.08 11.69
N VAL A 548 10.90 -13.82 10.94
CA VAL A 548 10.69 -15.25 11.14
C VAL A 548 11.96 -16.03 10.75
N GLU A 549 12.56 -15.68 9.62
CA GLU A 549 13.81 -16.32 9.16
C GLU A 549 14.96 -16.07 10.15
N ASN A 550 15.15 -14.83 10.57
CA ASN A 550 16.16 -14.47 11.55
C ASN A 550 15.95 -15.18 12.91
N THR A 551 14.69 -15.35 13.33
CA THR A 551 14.39 -16.11 14.56
C THR A 551 14.78 -17.59 14.41
N ARG A 552 14.55 -18.20 13.27
CA ARG A 552 15.00 -19.57 12.99
C ARG A 552 16.52 -19.69 13.02
N LEU A 553 17.22 -18.73 12.44
CA LEU A 553 18.70 -18.68 12.52
C LEU A 553 19.18 -18.47 13.94
N ALA A 554 18.48 -17.69 14.76
CA ALA A 554 18.80 -17.50 16.16
C ALA A 554 18.67 -18.80 16.99
N TRP A 555 17.62 -19.60 16.76
CA TRP A 555 17.48 -20.92 17.37
C TRP A 555 18.62 -21.87 16.97
N TYR A 556 19.00 -21.88 15.69
CA TYR A 556 20.16 -22.64 15.24
C TYR A 556 21.45 -22.18 15.92
N ALA A 557 21.71 -20.88 15.97
CA ALA A 557 22.90 -20.31 16.60
C ALA A 557 22.97 -20.63 18.09
N ARG A 558 21.84 -20.54 18.82
CA ARG A 558 21.73 -20.96 20.22
C ARG A 558 22.11 -22.43 20.40
N ASP A 559 21.51 -23.31 19.61
CA ASP A 559 21.75 -24.74 19.72
C ASP A 559 23.18 -25.12 19.33
N PHE A 560 23.78 -24.41 18.35
CA PHE A 560 25.19 -24.59 17.99
C PHE A 560 26.15 -24.28 19.15
N LEU A 561 25.83 -23.27 19.95
CA LEU A 561 26.63 -22.89 21.12
C LEU A 561 26.39 -23.79 22.33
N LEU A 562 25.21 -24.44 22.42
CA LEU A 562 24.83 -25.30 23.55
C LEU A 562 25.08 -26.79 23.30
N ARG A 563 25.05 -27.26 22.05
CA ARG A 563 25.13 -28.68 21.68
C ARG A 563 26.37 -28.97 20.83
N ALA A 564 26.78 -30.25 20.79
CA ALA A 564 27.93 -30.65 19.97
C ALA A 564 27.59 -30.63 18.44
N GLN A 565 26.42 -31.04 18.08
CA GLN A 565 25.97 -31.14 16.67
C GLN A 565 24.47 -30.79 16.57
N PRO A 566 24.11 -29.49 16.40
CA PRO A 566 22.73 -29.13 16.14
C PRO A 566 22.34 -29.49 14.68
N PRO A 567 21.05 -29.76 14.41
CA PRO A 567 20.59 -29.91 13.05
C PRO A 567 20.80 -28.59 12.30
N VAL A 568 21.43 -28.64 11.12
CA VAL A 568 21.71 -27.48 10.29
C VAL A 568 20.50 -27.19 9.40
N PRO A 569 19.89 -26.01 9.46
CA PRO A 569 18.88 -25.58 8.50
C PRO A 569 19.46 -25.51 7.09
N GLU A 570 18.61 -25.70 6.06
CA GLU A 570 19.02 -25.70 4.65
C GLU A 570 19.65 -24.38 4.17
N SER A 571 19.38 -23.26 4.86
CA SER A 571 19.73 -21.89 4.44
C SER A 571 20.55 -21.10 5.45
N VAL A 572 21.45 -21.76 6.21
CA VAL A 572 22.31 -20.97 7.16
C VAL A 572 23.39 -20.20 6.38
N PRO A 573 23.46 -18.86 6.52
CA PRO A 573 24.50 -18.07 5.88
C PRO A 573 25.91 -18.52 6.31
N ARG A 574 26.83 -18.66 5.34
CA ARG A 574 28.22 -19.07 5.61
C ARG A 574 28.94 -18.17 6.59
N GLU A 575 28.64 -16.87 6.56
CA GLU A 575 29.22 -15.90 7.49
C GLU A 575 28.79 -16.19 8.94
N LEU A 576 27.50 -16.47 9.17
CA LEU A 576 27.01 -16.84 10.50
C LEU A 576 27.65 -18.14 11.00
N GLN A 577 27.85 -19.14 10.12
CA GLN A 577 28.55 -20.39 10.50
C GLN A 577 29.96 -20.12 10.94
N LYS A 578 30.73 -19.34 10.20
CA LYS A 578 32.12 -18.95 10.56
C LYS A 578 32.18 -18.18 11.88
N ASP A 579 31.25 -17.23 12.09
CA ASP A 579 31.18 -16.45 13.30
C ASP A 579 30.90 -17.33 14.52
N LEU A 580 29.96 -18.27 14.38
CA LEU A 580 29.62 -19.24 15.43
C LEU A 580 30.81 -20.15 15.77
N GLU A 581 31.55 -20.63 14.76
CA GLU A 581 32.77 -21.44 14.96
C GLU A 581 33.84 -20.66 15.70
N LEU A 582 34.10 -19.40 15.31
CA LEU A 582 35.09 -18.56 15.97
C LEU A 582 34.73 -18.29 17.44
N VAL A 583 33.46 -17.97 17.70
CA VAL A 583 32.96 -17.76 19.08
C VAL A 583 33.07 -19.04 19.92
N LYS A 584 32.71 -20.19 19.36
CA LYS A 584 32.85 -21.49 20.04
C LYS A 584 34.32 -21.83 20.37
N LEU A 585 35.21 -21.70 19.39
CA LEU A 585 36.64 -21.93 19.56
C LEU A 585 37.22 -21.03 20.66
N ARG A 586 36.91 -19.72 20.64
CA ARG A 586 37.49 -18.75 21.58
C ARG A 586 36.89 -18.81 22.98
N LEU A 587 35.54 -18.89 23.08
CA LEU A 587 34.81 -18.69 24.34
C LEU A 587 34.36 -19.99 25.02
N ILE A 588 34.42 -21.14 24.31
CA ILE A 588 33.98 -22.44 24.86
C ILE A 588 35.17 -23.45 24.89
N GLU A 589 35.97 -23.49 23.81
CA GLU A 589 37.07 -24.45 23.70
C GLU A 589 38.45 -23.88 24.10
N CYS A 590 38.54 -22.60 24.46
CA CYS A 590 39.76 -21.90 24.89
C CYS A 590 40.90 -21.93 23.87
N ARG A 591 40.60 -22.06 22.58
CA ARG A 591 41.62 -21.98 21.51
C ARG A 591 41.81 -20.53 21.11
N GLN A 592 43.07 -20.10 20.92
CA GLN A 592 43.39 -18.74 20.49
C GLN A 592 43.35 -18.65 18.97
N PRO A 593 42.45 -17.87 18.35
CA PRO A 593 42.56 -17.51 16.94
C PRO A 593 43.82 -16.63 16.74
N ARG A 594 44.45 -16.72 15.57
CA ARG A 594 45.71 -15.98 15.28
C ARG A 594 45.51 -14.45 15.22
N GLU A 595 44.30 -13.98 14.99
CA GLU A 595 43.94 -12.56 14.91
C GLU A 595 42.90 -12.21 16.00
N LEU A 596 43.36 -11.45 17.01
CA LEU A 596 42.58 -11.16 18.22
C LEU A 596 41.29 -10.34 17.94
N ASP A 597 41.33 -9.42 16.98
CA ASP A 597 40.21 -8.49 16.74
C ASP A 597 39.01 -9.12 16.00
N VAL A 598 39.26 -10.14 15.18
CA VAL A 598 38.27 -10.80 14.37
C VAL A 598 37.23 -11.54 15.21
N TRP A 599 37.61 -12.23 16.26
CA TRP A 599 36.69 -13.01 17.08
C TRP A 599 35.68 -12.13 17.85
N LEU A 600 36.10 -10.93 18.28
CA LEU A 600 35.19 -10.02 19.01
C LEU A 600 34.11 -9.46 18.11
N HIS A 601 34.45 -9.14 16.85
CA HIS A 601 33.46 -8.76 15.85
C HIS A 601 32.51 -9.92 15.48
N SER A 602 33.05 -11.16 15.42
CA SER A 602 32.22 -12.35 15.26
C SER A 602 31.27 -12.56 16.44
N ALA A 603 31.76 -12.34 17.69
CA ALA A 603 30.92 -12.40 18.88
C ALA A 603 29.80 -11.32 18.86
N MET A 604 30.10 -10.13 18.35
CA MET A 604 29.10 -9.08 18.15
C MET A 604 28.03 -9.52 17.15
N ARG A 605 28.42 -10.02 15.97
CA ARG A 605 27.44 -10.50 14.96
C ARG A 605 26.62 -11.68 15.47
N VAL A 606 27.21 -12.59 16.22
CA VAL A 606 26.47 -13.68 16.90
C VAL A 606 25.49 -13.12 17.92
N ALA A 607 25.88 -12.12 18.72
CA ALA A 607 24.98 -11.47 19.67
C ALA A 607 23.82 -10.74 18.96
N MET A 608 24.07 -10.09 17.82
CA MET A 608 23.07 -9.47 16.96
C MET A 608 22.12 -10.51 16.33
N ALA A 609 22.62 -11.70 16.01
CA ALA A 609 21.81 -12.79 15.46
C ALA A 609 20.98 -13.53 16.53
N LEU A 610 21.34 -13.43 17.82
CA LEU A 610 20.68 -14.13 18.92
C LEU A 610 19.71 -13.23 19.70
N ASN A 611 20.25 -12.13 20.24
CA ASN A 611 19.61 -11.37 21.31
C ASN A 611 18.26 -10.72 20.89
N PRO A 612 18.08 -10.19 19.68
CA PRO A 612 16.81 -9.57 19.30
C PRO A 612 15.65 -10.57 19.09
N TYR A 613 15.98 -11.85 18.87
CA TYR A 613 15.03 -12.83 18.33
C TYR A 613 14.56 -13.87 19.34
N LEU A 614 15.35 -14.15 20.37
CA LEU A 614 15.05 -15.14 21.40
C LEU A 614 14.67 -14.48 22.73
N ALA A 615 13.81 -15.16 23.50
CA ALA A 615 13.43 -14.71 24.83
C ALA A 615 14.62 -14.77 25.83
N PRO A 616 14.61 -13.95 26.89
CA PRO A 616 15.68 -13.95 27.88
C PRO A 616 15.96 -15.34 28.48
N ASP A 617 14.92 -16.13 28.74
CA ASP A 617 15.07 -17.49 29.32
C ASP A 617 15.73 -18.47 28.34
N ASP A 618 15.51 -18.30 27.02
CA ASP A 618 16.17 -19.09 25.98
C ASP A 618 17.63 -18.74 25.78
N LEU A 619 18.00 -17.48 26.06
CA LEU A 619 19.36 -16.96 25.95
C LEU A 619 20.20 -17.18 27.19
N ALA A 620 19.56 -17.24 28.37
CA ALA A 620 20.27 -17.39 29.67
C ALA A 620 21.24 -18.57 29.69
N PRO A 621 20.90 -19.79 29.19
CA PRO A 621 21.83 -20.90 29.15
C PRO A 621 23.10 -20.65 28.28
N VAL A 622 22.94 -19.93 27.18
CA VAL A 622 24.07 -19.59 26.26
C VAL A 622 25.06 -18.70 26.96
N TRP A 623 24.59 -17.60 27.55
CA TRP A 623 25.45 -16.64 28.22
C TRP A 623 26.05 -17.21 29.51
N ALA A 624 25.27 -18.04 30.24
CA ALA A 624 25.80 -18.76 31.43
C ALA A 624 26.95 -19.72 31.06
N ARG A 625 26.80 -20.47 29.95
CA ARG A 625 27.87 -21.36 29.47
C ARG A 625 29.14 -20.60 29.10
N ILE A 626 28.98 -19.49 28.36
CA ILE A 626 30.13 -18.64 27.93
C ILE A 626 30.81 -18.03 29.16
N MET A 627 30.08 -17.36 30.04
CA MET A 627 30.62 -16.63 31.17
C MET A 627 31.15 -17.55 32.30
N GLY A 628 30.64 -18.77 32.39
CA GLY A 628 31.12 -19.81 33.31
C GLY A 628 32.36 -20.57 32.81
N SER A 629 32.81 -20.31 31.58
CA SER A 629 33.96 -21.01 31.00
C SER A 629 35.33 -20.48 31.54
N ALA A 630 36.32 -21.36 31.58
CA ALA A 630 37.71 -20.95 31.86
C ALA A 630 38.24 -19.93 30.80
N CYS A 631 37.70 -20.00 29.57
CA CYS A 631 38.04 -19.08 28.50
C CYS A 631 37.64 -17.65 28.81
N TYR A 632 36.43 -17.43 29.37
CA TYR A 632 35.97 -16.12 29.78
C TYR A 632 36.81 -15.53 30.92
N ALA A 633 37.17 -16.36 31.89
CA ALA A 633 38.04 -15.92 33.02
C ALA A 633 39.42 -15.42 32.53
N GLY A 634 39.96 -15.98 31.45
CA GLY A 634 41.24 -15.58 30.84
C GLY A 634 41.16 -14.40 29.87
N LEU A 635 39.97 -13.75 29.68
CA LEU A 635 39.83 -12.58 28.82
C LEU A 635 40.37 -11.31 29.53
N GLU A 636 40.79 -10.33 28.74
CA GLU A 636 41.10 -8.97 29.21
C GLU A 636 39.80 -8.24 29.67
N ASP A 637 39.94 -7.24 30.54
CA ASP A 637 38.80 -6.48 31.09
C ASP A 637 37.92 -5.86 29.99
N PHE A 638 38.54 -5.35 28.96
CA PHE A 638 37.82 -4.80 27.79
C PHE A 638 36.96 -5.87 27.10
N GLN A 639 37.52 -7.04 26.83
CA GLN A 639 36.83 -8.16 26.20
C GLN A 639 35.71 -8.71 27.08
N ARG A 640 35.96 -8.83 28.40
CA ARG A 640 34.93 -9.23 29.37
C ARG A 640 33.75 -8.27 29.39
N ARG A 641 34.00 -6.96 29.27
CA ARG A 641 32.97 -5.94 29.24
C ARG A 641 32.07 -6.10 28.01
N TRP A 642 32.62 -6.43 26.84
CA TRP A 642 31.82 -6.73 25.63
C TRP A 642 30.90 -7.92 25.83
N ILE A 643 31.42 -9.05 26.35
CA ILE A 643 30.63 -10.26 26.58
C ILE A 643 29.53 -10.00 27.61
N ALA A 644 29.87 -9.29 28.71
CA ALA A 644 28.89 -8.90 29.73
C ALA A 644 27.79 -7.99 29.16
N MET A 645 28.15 -7.10 28.23
CA MET A 645 27.17 -6.25 27.51
C MET A 645 26.25 -7.10 26.64
N PHE A 646 26.77 -8.06 25.87
CA PHE A 646 25.92 -8.95 25.07
C PHE A 646 24.92 -9.75 25.95
N GLN A 647 25.40 -10.23 27.10
CA GLN A 647 24.54 -10.88 28.08
C GLN A 647 23.46 -9.93 28.62
N ALA A 648 23.83 -8.66 28.92
CA ALA A 648 22.86 -7.67 29.40
C ALA A 648 21.79 -7.36 28.36
N VAL A 649 22.14 -7.33 27.05
CA VAL A 649 21.18 -7.21 25.93
C VAL A 649 20.24 -8.42 25.90
N GLY A 650 20.80 -9.63 25.98
CA GLY A 650 20.00 -10.87 26.02
C GLY A 650 19.05 -10.94 27.20
N ALA A 651 19.49 -10.46 28.38
CA ALA A 651 18.69 -10.41 29.61
C ALA A 651 17.68 -9.24 29.66
N ARG A 652 17.62 -8.36 28.65
CA ARG A 652 16.81 -7.11 28.62
C ARG A 652 17.11 -6.20 29.82
N ASN A 653 18.34 -6.17 30.31
CA ASN A 653 18.73 -5.32 31.43
C ASN A 653 19.20 -3.96 30.91
N ALA A 654 18.25 -3.04 30.73
CA ALA A 654 18.48 -1.72 30.13
C ALA A 654 19.55 -0.91 30.86
N ALA A 655 19.52 -0.89 32.20
CA ALA A 655 20.52 -0.12 33.00
C ALA A 655 21.94 -0.69 32.79
N ARG A 656 22.09 -2.03 32.81
CA ARG A 656 23.36 -2.68 32.60
C ARG A 656 23.87 -2.55 31.17
N MET A 657 22.96 -2.53 30.17
CA MET A 657 23.33 -2.23 28.78
C MET A 657 23.97 -0.86 28.66
N ALA A 658 23.35 0.17 29.23
CA ALA A 658 23.86 1.54 29.19
C ALA A 658 25.21 1.66 29.93
N GLU A 659 25.31 1.10 31.14
CA GLU A 659 26.52 1.11 31.97
C GLU A 659 27.72 0.48 31.25
N LEU A 660 27.52 -0.64 30.55
CA LEU A 660 28.60 -1.37 29.89
C LEU A 660 28.92 -0.82 28.51
N ALA A 661 27.93 -0.39 27.75
CA ALA A 661 28.14 0.05 26.36
C ALA A 661 28.68 1.49 26.27
N ALA A 662 28.21 2.44 27.08
CA ALA A 662 28.59 3.84 26.95
C ALA A 662 30.15 4.07 27.10
N PRO A 663 30.84 3.45 28.03
CA PRO A 663 32.31 3.56 28.09
C PRO A 663 33.01 2.93 26.88
N LEU A 664 32.42 1.91 26.25
CA LEU A 664 33.00 1.29 25.06
C LEU A 664 32.82 2.18 23.81
N VAL A 665 31.74 2.98 23.72
CA VAL A 665 31.57 3.96 22.64
C VAL A 665 32.67 5.03 22.67
N SER A 666 33.03 5.48 23.86
CA SER A 666 34.04 6.55 24.09
C SER A 666 35.47 6.05 24.15
N ALA A 667 35.71 4.74 24.08
CA ALA A 667 37.05 4.17 24.16
C ALA A 667 37.93 4.59 22.96
N GLU A 668 39.19 4.92 23.21
CA GLU A 668 40.18 5.31 22.19
C GLU A 668 40.64 4.16 21.30
N GLN A 669 40.19 2.93 21.58
CA GLN A 669 40.58 1.77 20.77
C GLN A 669 39.99 1.82 19.35
N PRO A 670 40.74 1.34 18.35
CA PRO A 670 40.29 1.33 16.96
C PRO A 670 39.08 0.37 16.80
N LEU A 671 37.88 0.92 16.73
CA LEU A 671 36.65 0.18 16.42
C LEU A 671 36.32 0.37 14.96
N ILE A 672 35.90 -0.70 14.30
CA ILE A 672 35.25 -0.59 12.98
C ILE A 672 33.93 0.19 13.14
N ALA A 673 33.52 0.87 12.07
CA ALA A 673 32.33 1.74 12.08
C ALA A 673 31.09 1.02 12.57
N ASP A 674 30.86 -0.21 12.12
CA ASP A 674 29.68 -1.01 12.50
C ASP A 674 29.69 -1.38 14.00
N ALA A 675 30.85 -1.64 14.60
CA ALA A 675 30.96 -1.92 16.02
C ALA A 675 30.64 -0.70 16.88
N ARG A 676 31.06 0.49 16.46
CA ARG A 676 30.70 1.74 17.15
C ARG A 676 29.22 2.04 17.05
N GLU A 677 28.64 1.82 15.88
CA GLU A 677 27.20 2.01 15.64
C GLU A 677 26.37 1.06 16.52
N TYR A 678 26.77 -0.22 16.62
CA TYR A 678 26.12 -1.19 17.50
C TYR A 678 26.23 -0.79 18.98
N LEU A 679 27.43 -0.41 19.47
CA LEU A 679 27.60 0.05 20.83
C LEU A 679 26.73 1.26 21.16
N LEU A 680 26.68 2.23 20.23
CA LEU A 680 25.86 3.41 20.39
C LEU A 680 24.37 3.02 20.46
N LEU A 681 23.92 2.10 19.61
CA LEU A 681 22.55 1.59 19.63
C LEU A 681 22.22 0.93 20.96
N VAL A 682 23.11 0.06 21.49
CA VAL A 682 22.95 -0.60 22.80
C VAL A 682 22.86 0.42 23.93
N ALA A 683 23.80 1.39 23.97
CA ALA A 683 23.84 2.40 25.02
C ALA A 683 22.61 3.32 25.02
N LEU A 684 22.21 3.82 23.84
CA LEU A 684 21.04 4.67 23.68
C LEU A 684 19.76 3.92 24.08
N THR A 685 19.60 2.67 23.61
CA THR A 685 18.45 1.82 23.98
C THR A 685 18.42 1.61 25.50
N GLY A 686 19.56 1.33 26.12
CA GLY A 686 19.66 1.19 27.57
C GLY A 686 19.26 2.45 28.33
N TYR A 687 19.75 3.63 27.94
CA TYR A 687 19.39 4.90 28.58
C TYR A 687 17.90 5.26 28.37
N VAL A 688 17.38 5.15 27.15
CA VAL A 688 15.96 5.44 26.86
C VAL A 688 15.03 4.52 27.65
N ALA A 689 15.30 3.22 27.65
CA ALA A 689 14.47 2.23 28.34
C ALA A 689 14.57 2.34 29.88
N SER A 690 15.70 2.77 30.43
CA SER A 690 15.86 3.05 31.87
C SER A 690 15.32 4.43 32.29
N GLY A 691 14.96 5.29 31.33
CA GLY A 691 14.40 6.62 31.57
C GLY A 691 15.46 7.75 31.69
N ASP A 692 16.74 7.47 31.50
CA ASP A 692 17.82 8.46 31.55
C ASP A 692 18.02 9.17 30.20
N LYS A 693 17.00 9.94 29.83
CA LYS A 693 16.92 10.64 28.54
C LYS A 693 18.05 11.65 28.33
N ALA A 694 18.51 12.29 29.41
CA ALA A 694 19.58 13.30 29.34
C ALA A 694 20.88 12.66 28.85
N LYS A 695 21.30 11.53 29.47
CA LYS A 695 22.49 10.81 29.04
C LYS A 695 22.39 10.25 27.63
N ALA A 696 21.19 9.81 27.22
CA ALA A 696 20.97 9.39 25.84
C ALA A 696 21.26 10.54 24.86
N LEU A 697 20.75 11.75 25.12
CA LEU A 697 20.98 12.92 24.28
C LEU A 697 22.45 13.39 24.27
N ASP A 698 23.11 13.38 25.43
CA ASP A 698 24.51 13.75 25.52
C ASP A 698 25.41 12.78 24.74
N LEU A 699 25.14 11.48 24.87
CA LEU A 699 25.84 10.45 24.11
C LEU A 699 25.59 10.58 22.60
N TRP A 700 24.36 10.87 22.20
CA TRP A 700 24.02 11.12 20.80
C TRP A 700 24.73 12.34 20.23
N LYS A 701 24.76 13.46 20.97
CA LYS A 701 25.47 14.68 20.55
C LYS A 701 26.96 14.43 20.34
N ALA A 702 27.56 13.61 21.21
CA ALA A 702 28.99 13.32 21.16
C ALA A 702 29.37 12.36 20.02
N TYR A 703 28.56 11.34 19.73
CA TYR A 703 28.94 10.21 18.88
C TYR A 703 27.97 9.90 17.76
N GLY A 704 26.81 10.57 17.65
CA GLY A 704 25.81 10.34 16.63
C GLY A 704 26.19 10.86 15.23
N ALA A 705 27.14 11.81 15.14
CA ALA A 705 27.66 12.30 13.87
C ALA A 705 28.47 11.21 13.17
N GLY A 706 28.10 10.85 11.94
CA GLY A 706 28.78 9.78 11.18
C GLY A 706 28.12 8.40 11.28
N THR A 707 27.09 8.25 12.12
CA THR A 707 26.22 7.07 12.08
C THR A 707 25.22 7.20 10.93
N ARG A 708 24.61 6.08 10.53
CA ARG A 708 23.43 6.10 9.66
C ARG A 708 22.22 6.65 10.42
N ALA A 709 22.28 7.95 10.76
CA ALA A 709 21.29 8.65 11.58
C ALA A 709 19.84 8.55 11.04
N ALA A 710 19.69 8.30 9.74
CA ALA A 710 18.43 8.04 9.08
C ALA A 710 17.81 6.66 9.41
N ARG A 711 18.57 5.72 10.01
CA ARG A 711 18.00 4.43 10.41
C ARG A 711 16.84 4.63 11.39
N PRO A 712 15.70 3.98 11.16
CA PRO A 712 14.49 4.12 11.97
C PRO A 712 14.74 3.89 13.47
N ALA A 713 15.63 2.97 13.83
CA ALA A 713 16.00 2.67 15.21
C ALA A 713 16.59 3.89 15.96
N PHE A 714 17.57 4.58 15.35
CA PHE A 714 18.16 5.78 15.95
C PHE A 714 17.17 6.94 15.99
N ARG A 715 16.36 7.09 14.94
CA ARG A 715 15.31 8.09 14.90
C ARG A 715 14.28 7.86 16.01
N LEU A 716 13.82 6.62 16.20
CA LEU A 716 12.90 6.24 17.26
C LEU A 716 13.47 6.56 18.65
N LEU A 717 14.71 6.13 18.94
CA LEU A 717 15.37 6.36 20.21
C LEU A 717 15.53 7.85 20.51
N ARG A 718 15.96 8.63 19.52
CA ARG A 718 16.12 10.06 19.66
C ARG A 718 14.79 10.73 19.95
N CYS A 719 13.72 10.36 19.27
CA CYS A 719 12.39 10.94 19.50
C CYS A 719 11.83 10.58 20.87
N HIS A 720 12.13 9.39 21.39
CA HIS A 720 11.80 9.03 22.76
C HIS A 720 12.61 9.81 23.81
N ALA A 721 13.84 10.18 23.50
CA ALA A 721 14.67 10.98 24.37
C ALA A 721 14.29 12.48 24.35
N GLU A 722 13.92 13.03 23.18
CA GLU A 722 13.74 14.47 22.92
C GLU A 722 12.37 14.78 22.27
N LEU A 723 11.27 14.41 22.94
CA LEU A 723 9.91 14.46 22.40
C LEU A 723 9.48 15.82 21.81
N SER A 724 9.92 16.94 22.39
CA SER A 724 9.45 18.29 21.98
C SER A 724 10.18 18.86 20.75
N THR A 725 11.40 18.41 20.46
CA THR A 725 12.25 19.00 19.39
C THR A 725 12.60 18.00 18.28
N CYS A 726 12.17 16.74 18.40
CA CYS A 726 12.50 15.69 17.45
C CYS A 726 12.09 16.04 16.03
N ALA A 727 10.89 16.58 15.84
CA ALA A 727 10.37 16.96 14.52
C ALA A 727 11.19 18.08 13.87
N GLU A 728 11.63 19.09 14.64
CA GLU A 728 12.44 20.21 14.13
C GLU A 728 13.85 19.79 13.76
N ALA A 729 14.47 18.93 14.56
CA ALA A 729 15.82 18.45 14.33
C ALA A 729 15.95 17.61 13.05
N PHE A 730 14.88 16.90 12.62
CA PHE A 730 14.90 16.13 11.38
C PHE A 730 14.52 16.94 10.14
N ARG A 731 13.78 18.05 10.25
CA ARG A 731 13.56 18.97 9.12
C ARG A 731 14.85 19.56 8.61
N SER A 732 15.75 19.97 9.50
CA SER A 732 17.06 20.54 9.13
C SER A 732 18.02 19.53 8.45
N TYR A 733 17.77 18.22 8.59
CA TYR A 733 18.54 17.16 7.91
C TYR A 733 17.99 16.81 6.52
N ALA A 734 16.68 16.93 6.30
CA ALA A 734 16.04 16.69 5.00
C ALA A 734 16.29 17.81 3.99
N GLU A 735 16.65 19.00 4.46
CA GLU A 735 16.98 20.19 3.64
C GLU A 735 18.47 20.27 3.28
N ARG A 736 19.33 19.40 3.83
CA ARG A 736 20.74 19.25 3.47
C ARG A 736 20.98 18.02 2.61
#